data_c01fabdc336f790eef6ed904b2ba0278
#
_entry.id   c01fabdc336f790eef6ed904b2ba0278
#
_cell.length_a   1.000
_cell.length_b   1.000
_cell.length_c   1.000
_cell.angle_alpha   90.00
_cell.angle_beta   90.00
_cell.angle_gamma   90.00
#
_symmetry.space_group_name_H-M   'P 1'
#
loop_
_entity.id
_entity.type
_entity.pdbx_description
1 polymer ?
#
loop_
_entity_poly.entity_id
_entity_poly.type
_entity_poly.pdbx_seq_one_letter_code
_entity_poly.pdbx_strand_id
1 'polypeptide(L)'
;MFTVRRECNNGPVAFDSRFHRLLLGLAFIVLCPVHSYTQSKALLEFRKLEQQNWLEHANSARVSTDQSNFDVRFYHLNLNLSMTAPYLQADLICRFNAIENNTAFIKLNLRREFTIDSIRGNISNFQFSLDTITVTLDRPFQAGDSGWVQIYYRGVPPVANGLKGLRYVTHAADQPLIVSLSTPFLAHYWWPCKDGPGDKPDSVLVDITIPDTTVAGIPVIAVSNGVLANVIQSNNKKTFQWRERYPIVPYYVMVAVSNYRDFHQTFTGTHGEQFPLDYYAFDESLAGAQLGVVDLPAAIELFSALFGVYPFRNEKYGMTELGFYGAIENQTNTIINTMDISWFWVSVHELAHMWFGDMITCKDWHHGWLNEGFATYCEALWAEHTGGFDLYKSYMQTLKYQDGGTVHLQDISNPFGIFVSIIYDKGAYVLHMLRGVLGDSVFFASLADYAANQNFRYGHATTEDFQVVCETTSQQDLDFFFEQWIYDEYYPMYGYNYSQNTSTGETNIYIRQLQADFGRRPVFTMPIELKFLFQDGGDTVITVWNNQQTQTFTLTLPKVISGFEFDPNRWILSTSQVVAVGRESSTLPARFSLEQNYPNPFNGVSNFELRIAEASHIKVLIFDILGNEVATLVDEVRQPGVYRIPWNSGANPSGIYFCQFSAGVFSQTRKIALVR
;
A
#
# COMPACT_ATOMS: atom_id res chain seq x y z
N MET A 1 12.22 26.34 -19.07
CA MET A 1 11.19 27.37 -18.88
C MET A 1 11.23 27.73 -17.40
N PHE A 2 11.51 28.98 -17.05
CA PHE A 2 11.65 29.39 -15.65
C PHE A 2 10.29 29.90 -15.16
N THR A 3 9.74 29.27 -14.15
CA THR A 3 8.54 29.78 -13.48
C THR A 3 8.99 30.39 -12.14
N VAL A 4 8.99 31.71 -12.06
CA VAL A 4 9.18 32.42 -10.80
C VAL A 4 7.85 32.37 -10.06
N ARG A 5 7.75 31.61 -8.96
CA ARG A 5 6.60 31.74 -8.06
C ARG A 5 6.68 33.08 -7.33
N ARG A 6 5.71 33.90 -7.57
CA ARG A 6 5.46 35.09 -6.73
C ARG A 6 5.07 34.63 -5.34
N GLU A 7 5.52 35.39 -4.35
CA GLU A 7 5.18 35.25 -2.93
C GLU A 7 3.71 34.91 -2.74
N CYS A 8 3.43 33.74 -2.18
CA CYS A 8 2.13 33.46 -1.60
C CYS A 8 1.99 34.27 -0.32
N ASN A 9 1.25 35.36 -0.40
CA ASN A 9 0.71 36.03 0.77
C ASN A 9 -0.22 35.04 1.49
N ASN A 10 0.27 34.45 2.55
CA ASN A 10 -0.52 33.67 3.50
C ASN A 10 -1.46 34.62 4.25
N GLY A 11 -2.60 34.91 3.65
CA GLY A 11 -3.74 35.44 4.38
C GLY A 11 -4.48 34.24 4.98
N PRO A 12 -4.66 34.18 6.30
CA PRO A 12 -5.46 33.10 6.88
C PRO A 12 -6.90 33.27 6.42
N VAL A 13 -7.47 32.22 5.83
CA VAL A 13 -8.92 32.07 5.75
C VAL A 13 -9.41 32.00 7.19
N ALA A 14 -10.01 33.08 7.65
CA ALA A 14 -10.54 33.21 9.01
C ALA A 14 -11.73 32.27 9.16
N PHE A 15 -11.52 31.12 9.79
CA PHE A 15 -12.59 30.38 10.43
C PHE A 15 -12.98 31.12 11.72
N ASP A 16 -14.23 31.55 11.77
CA ASP A 16 -14.82 32.28 12.90
C ASP A 16 -14.89 31.39 14.15
N SER A 17 -13.94 31.59 15.06
CA SER A 17 -13.81 30.86 16.31
C SER A 17 -14.71 31.49 17.34
N ARG A 18 -16.00 31.20 17.36
CA ARG A 18 -16.88 31.47 18.50
C ARG A 18 -17.63 30.18 18.87
N PHE A 19 -16.98 29.33 19.66
CA PHE A 19 -17.66 28.51 20.66
C PHE A 19 -16.68 28.08 21.77
N HIS A 20 -16.90 28.67 22.91
CA HIS A 20 -16.58 28.29 24.29
C HIS A 20 -15.37 27.37 24.59
N ARG A 21 -14.25 28.03 24.87
CA ARG A 21 -13.22 27.50 25.78
C ARG A 21 -13.46 28.04 27.19
N LEU A 22 -13.80 27.18 28.11
CA LEU A 22 -13.53 27.40 29.53
C LEU A 22 -13.02 26.12 30.18
N LEU A 23 -11.75 26.22 30.66
CA LEU A 23 -11.11 25.38 31.69
C LEU A 23 -10.89 23.89 31.40
N LEU A 24 -9.79 23.57 30.68
CA LEU A 24 -8.88 22.44 30.97
C LEU A 24 -7.57 22.59 30.16
N GLY A 25 -7.02 23.75 30.10
CA GLY A 25 -5.81 24.02 29.33
C GLY A 25 -4.59 24.25 30.22
N LEU A 26 -3.94 23.20 30.73
CA LEU A 26 -2.56 23.30 31.27
C LEU A 26 -1.84 21.94 31.43
N ALA A 27 -2.31 20.85 30.81
CA ALA A 27 -1.63 19.54 30.88
C ALA A 27 -1.30 18.90 29.53
N PHE A 28 -1.64 19.48 28.37
CA PHE A 28 -1.56 18.81 27.07
C PHE A 28 -0.41 19.25 26.13
N ILE A 29 0.46 20.18 26.53
CA ILE A 29 1.47 20.76 25.62
C ILE A 29 2.81 20.00 25.62
N VAL A 30 3.04 19.03 26.48
CA VAL A 30 4.34 18.32 26.58
C VAL A 30 4.31 16.84 26.11
N LEU A 31 3.15 16.29 25.78
CA LEU A 31 3.03 14.86 25.42
C LEU A 31 2.91 14.57 23.91
N CYS A 32 2.77 15.59 23.06
CA CYS A 32 2.50 15.40 21.64
C CYS A 32 3.61 14.70 20.80
N PRO A 33 4.91 14.97 20.98
CA PRO A 33 5.93 14.33 20.13
C PRO A 33 6.25 12.88 20.52
N VAL A 34 6.01 12.45 21.76
CA VAL A 34 6.30 11.09 22.21
C VAL A 34 5.19 10.13 21.79
N HIS A 35 3.93 10.57 21.75
CA HIS A 35 2.78 9.77 21.30
C HIS A 35 2.83 9.49 19.79
N SER A 36 3.19 10.47 18.96
CA SER A 36 3.30 10.28 17.51
C SER A 36 4.43 9.32 17.11
N TYR A 37 5.54 9.32 17.86
CA TYR A 37 6.67 8.44 17.57
C TYR A 37 6.39 6.97 17.95
N THR A 38 5.67 6.72 19.05
CA THR A 38 5.27 5.35 19.45
C THR A 38 4.18 4.79 18.54
N GLN A 39 3.27 5.61 18.03
CA GLN A 39 2.22 5.21 17.09
C GLN A 39 2.78 4.87 15.71
N SER A 40 3.73 5.66 15.18
CA SER A 40 4.41 5.35 13.92
C SER A 40 5.22 4.05 13.99
N LYS A 41 5.74 3.70 15.17
CA LYS A 41 6.45 2.45 15.39
C LYS A 41 5.50 1.24 15.37
N ALA A 42 4.31 1.35 15.98
CA ALA A 42 3.29 0.30 15.95
C ALA A 42 2.81 0.02 14.53
N LEU A 43 2.61 1.06 13.71
CA LEU A 43 2.23 0.93 12.31
C LEU A 43 3.34 0.29 11.45
N LEU A 44 4.61 0.68 11.68
CA LEU A 44 5.77 0.05 11.02
C LEU A 44 5.92 -1.43 11.42
N GLU A 45 5.65 -1.77 12.68
CA GLU A 45 5.64 -3.16 13.15
C GLU A 45 4.43 -3.92 12.59
N PHE A 46 3.27 -3.28 12.47
CA PHE A 46 2.09 -3.84 11.81
C PHE A 46 2.39 -4.23 10.36
N ARG A 47 2.89 -3.34 9.54
CA ARG A 47 3.26 -3.61 8.13
C ARG A 47 4.31 -4.71 8.00
N LYS A 48 5.32 -4.74 8.89
CA LYS A 48 6.33 -5.82 8.90
C LYS A 48 5.75 -7.17 9.26
N LEU A 49 4.80 -7.22 10.20
CA LEU A 49 4.14 -8.44 10.62
C LEU A 49 3.10 -8.91 9.61
N GLU A 50 2.40 -8.01 8.96
CA GLU A 50 1.60 -8.35 7.78
C GLU A 50 2.47 -9.06 6.74
N GLN A 51 3.58 -8.49 6.36
CA GLN A 51 4.53 -9.09 5.41
C GLN A 51 5.07 -10.44 5.90
N GLN A 52 5.45 -10.57 7.17
CA GLN A 52 5.97 -11.82 7.74
C GLN A 52 4.90 -12.90 7.80
N ASN A 53 3.69 -12.58 8.21
CA ASN A 53 2.55 -13.51 8.24
C ASN A 53 2.17 -13.97 6.82
N TRP A 54 2.39 -13.12 5.81
CA TRP A 54 2.15 -13.47 4.41
C TRP A 54 3.26 -14.37 3.82
N LEU A 55 4.52 -14.20 4.22
CA LEU A 55 5.68 -14.92 3.68
C LEU A 55 5.74 -16.42 4.04
N GLU A 56 5.16 -16.84 5.17
CA GLU A 56 5.30 -18.23 5.65
C GLU A 56 4.44 -19.28 4.94
N HIS A 57 3.54 -18.92 3.97
CA HIS A 57 2.44 -19.81 3.58
C HIS A 57 2.15 -19.98 2.07
N ALA A 58 3.16 -19.87 1.23
CA ALA A 58 3.11 -19.72 -0.24
C ALA A 58 2.46 -20.85 -1.09
N ASN A 59 1.90 -21.93 -0.56
CA ASN A 59 1.67 -23.13 -1.38
C ASN A 59 0.22 -23.51 -1.72
N SER A 60 -0.82 -22.73 -1.47
CA SER A 60 -2.19 -23.29 -1.55
C SER A 60 -3.29 -22.56 -2.29
N ALA A 61 -3.14 -21.35 -2.74
CA ALA A 61 -4.26 -20.62 -3.35
C ALA A 61 -4.08 -20.45 -4.87
N ARG A 62 -4.53 -21.42 -5.67
CA ARG A 62 -4.78 -21.19 -7.10
C ARG A 62 -6.27 -20.96 -7.30
N VAL A 63 -6.64 -19.72 -7.64
CA VAL A 63 -7.98 -19.37 -8.09
C VAL A 63 -8.13 -19.72 -9.56
N SER A 64 -9.29 -20.22 -10.00
CA SER A 64 -9.57 -20.44 -11.41
C SER A 64 -9.61 -19.10 -12.14
N THR A 65 -8.78 -18.92 -13.16
CA THR A 65 -8.75 -17.70 -13.99
C THR A 65 -9.77 -17.72 -15.13
N ASP A 66 -10.44 -18.86 -15.40
CA ASP A 66 -11.43 -19.01 -16.47
C ASP A 66 -12.84 -18.73 -15.95
N GLN A 67 -13.09 -17.46 -15.62
CA GLN A 67 -14.35 -16.96 -15.07
C GLN A 67 -14.82 -15.67 -15.79
N SER A 68 -14.28 -15.36 -16.97
CA SER A 68 -14.58 -14.14 -17.72
C SER A 68 -15.92 -14.15 -18.45
N ASN A 69 -16.53 -15.33 -18.62
CA ASN A 69 -17.74 -15.54 -19.41
C ASN A 69 -19.05 -15.13 -18.72
N PHE A 70 -18.99 -14.76 -17.44
CA PHE A 70 -20.16 -14.28 -16.68
C PHE A 70 -19.77 -13.20 -15.67
N ASP A 71 -20.75 -12.38 -15.32
CA ASP A 71 -20.71 -11.28 -14.34
C ASP A 71 -21.65 -11.62 -13.19
N VAL A 72 -21.16 -11.59 -11.95
CA VAL A 72 -21.98 -11.85 -10.78
C VAL A 72 -22.68 -10.57 -10.36
N ARG A 73 -23.99 -10.63 -10.26
CA ARG A 73 -24.82 -9.48 -9.88
C ARG A 73 -25.24 -9.49 -8.41
N PHE A 74 -25.30 -10.68 -7.79
CA PHE A 74 -25.82 -10.79 -6.44
C PHE A 74 -25.41 -12.10 -5.77
N TYR A 75 -25.08 -12.00 -4.49
CA TYR A 75 -24.94 -13.14 -3.61
C TYR A 75 -25.90 -13.04 -2.42
N HIS A 76 -26.44 -14.19 -1.98
CA HIS A 76 -27.11 -14.34 -0.68
C HIS A 76 -26.51 -15.54 0.03
N LEU A 77 -25.79 -15.29 1.10
CA LEU A 77 -25.17 -16.29 1.96
C LEU A 77 -26.09 -16.57 3.15
N ASN A 78 -26.52 -17.82 3.31
CA ASN A 78 -27.19 -18.30 4.51
C ASN A 78 -26.23 -19.21 5.28
N LEU A 79 -25.74 -18.75 6.40
CA LEU A 79 -24.71 -19.41 7.21
C LEU A 79 -25.31 -19.93 8.51
N ASN A 80 -25.09 -21.20 8.83
CA ASN A 80 -25.42 -21.79 10.13
C ASN A 80 -24.11 -22.20 10.80
N LEU A 81 -23.72 -21.46 11.84
CA LEU A 81 -22.42 -21.59 12.53
C LEU A 81 -22.61 -22.27 13.87
N SER A 82 -21.71 -23.20 14.18
CA SER A 82 -21.60 -23.78 15.51
C SER A 82 -20.61 -22.96 16.35
N MET A 83 -20.96 -22.68 17.61
CA MET A 83 -20.04 -22.02 18.56
C MET A 83 -19.09 -22.99 19.25
N THR A 84 -19.32 -24.30 19.12
CA THR A 84 -18.57 -25.34 19.87
C THR A 84 -17.61 -26.16 19.02
N ALA A 85 -17.75 -26.08 17.69
CA ALA A 85 -16.89 -26.82 16.77
C ALA A 85 -16.76 -26.06 15.45
N PRO A 86 -15.60 -26.10 14.79
CA PRO A 86 -15.39 -25.44 13.50
C PRO A 86 -16.16 -26.19 12.39
N TYR A 87 -17.46 -25.95 12.30
CA TYR A 87 -18.32 -26.56 11.30
C TYR A 87 -19.30 -25.54 10.72
N LEU A 88 -19.33 -25.47 9.40
CA LEU A 88 -20.21 -24.62 8.62
C LEU A 88 -21.22 -25.47 7.85
N GLN A 89 -22.49 -25.14 7.95
CA GLN A 89 -23.54 -25.60 7.05
C GLN A 89 -24.17 -24.37 6.43
N ALA A 90 -24.20 -24.30 5.11
CA ALA A 90 -24.59 -23.08 4.42
C ALA A 90 -25.28 -23.35 3.10
N ASP A 91 -25.98 -22.35 2.59
CA ASP A 91 -26.34 -22.25 1.19
C ASP A 91 -26.02 -20.84 0.64
N LEU A 92 -25.69 -20.82 -0.63
CA LEU A 92 -25.41 -19.61 -1.39
C LEU A 92 -26.37 -19.52 -2.56
N ILE A 93 -27.05 -18.39 -2.73
CA ILE A 93 -27.70 -18.01 -3.98
C ILE A 93 -26.77 -17.07 -4.73
N CYS A 94 -26.38 -17.44 -5.95
CA CYS A 94 -25.62 -16.61 -6.88
C CYS A 94 -26.50 -16.25 -8.07
N ARG A 95 -26.68 -14.96 -8.35
CA ARG A 95 -27.30 -14.46 -9.59
C ARG A 95 -26.23 -13.87 -10.48
N PHE A 96 -26.29 -14.17 -11.76
CA PHE A 96 -25.29 -13.76 -12.73
C PHE A 96 -25.91 -13.35 -14.06
N ASN A 97 -25.16 -12.60 -14.85
CA ASN A 97 -25.43 -12.34 -16.25
C ASN A 97 -24.34 -12.99 -17.12
N ALA A 98 -24.70 -13.63 -18.20
CA ALA A 98 -23.74 -14.09 -19.20
C ALA A 98 -23.12 -12.88 -19.92
N ILE A 99 -21.80 -12.87 -20.07
CA ILE A 99 -21.06 -11.84 -20.81
C ILE A 99 -20.88 -12.27 -22.28
N GLU A 100 -20.72 -13.56 -22.51
CA GLU A 100 -20.47 -14.12 -23.84
C GLU A 100 -21.69 -14.88 -24.38
N ASN A 101 -21.81 -14.93 -25.71
CA ASN A 101 -22.79 -15.77 -26.36
C ASN A 101 -22.43 -17.25 -26.21
N ASN A 102 -23.44 -18.09 -26.09
CA ASN A 102 -23.31 -19.54 -25.89
C ASN A 102 -22.59 -19.94 -24.59
N THR A 103 -22.68 -19.11 -23.54
CA THR A 103 -22.21 -19.46 -22.21
C THR A 103 -22.90 -20.71 -21.71
N ALA A 104 -22.21 -21.84 -21.70
CA ALA A 104 -22.74 -23.15 -21.35
C ALA A 104 -22.42 -23.56 -19.89
N PHE A 105 -21.53 -22.87 -19.22
CA PHE A 105 -21.14 -23.15 -17.84
C PHE A 105 -20.70 -21.87 -17.13
N ILE A 106 -20.77 -21.90 -15.80
CA ILE A 106 -20.12 -20.92 -14.90
C ILE A 106 -19.20 -21.65 -13.93
N LYS A 107 -18.18 -20.97 -13.43
CA LYS A 107 -17.24 -21.51 -12.44
C LYS A 107 -17.23 -20.65 -11.19
N LEU A 108 -17.32 -21.27 -10.01
CA LEU A 108 -17.13 -20.65 -8.71
C LEU A 108 -16.02 -21.37 -7.95
N ASN A 109 -15.26 -20.64 -7.18
CA ASN A 109 -14.21 -21.21 -6.33
C ASN A 109 -14.80 -21.63 -4.98
N LEU A 110 -14.43 -22.79 -4.49
CA LEU A 110 -14.69 -23.29 -3.14
C LEU A 110 -13.66 -24.34 -2.81
N ARG A 111 -13.17 -24.33 -1.59
CA ARG A 111 -12.20 -25.34 -1.11
C ARG A 111 -12.81 -26.75 -1.16
N ARG A 112 -11.98 -27.73 -1.62
CA ARG A 112 -12.35 -29.13 -1.79
C ARG A 112 -12.69 -29.88 -0.48
N GLU A 113 -12.35 -29.28 0.65
CA GLU A 113 -12.68 -29.81 2.00
C GLU A 113 -14.16 -29.72 2.31
N PHE A 114 -14.93 -28.92 1.54
CA PHE A 114 -16.39 -28.87 1.64
C PHE A 114 -17.03 -29.99 0.82
N THR A 115 -18.21 -30.40 1.29
CA THR A 115 -19.14 -31.29 0.55
C THR A 115 -20.26 -30.43 -0.03
N ILE A 116 -20.52 -30.55 -1.33
CA ILE A 116 -21.70 -29.99 -1.97
C ILE A 116 -22.84 -30.99 -1.85
N ASP A 117 -23.90 -30.64 -1.13
CA ASP A 117 -25.07 -31.50 -0.95
C ASP A 117 -25.97 -31.48 -2.18
N SER A 118 -26.18 -30.30 -2.77
CA SER A 118 -26.99 -30.12 -4.00
C SER A 118 -26.78 -28.74 -4.61
N ILE A 119 -27.04 -28.62 -5.91
CA ILE A 119 -27.16 -27.33 -6.59
C ILE A 119 -28.52 -27.28 -7.29
N ARG A 120 -29.19 -26.13 -7.24
CA ARG A 120 -30.48 -25.85 -7.87
C ARG A 120 -30.39 -24.60 -8.75
N GLY A 121 -31.38 -24.39 -9.61
CA GLY A 121 -31.47 -23.20 -10.48
C GLY A 121 -31.26 -23.55 -11.95
N ASN A 122 -30.54 -22.69 -12.67
CA ASN A 122 -30.24 -22.88 -14.09
C ASN A 122 -29.07 -23.87 -14.28
N ILE A 123 -29.33 -25.13 -13.97
CA ILE A 123 -28.33 -26.19 -13.95
C ILE A 123 -28.85 -27.48 -14.61
N SER A 124 -28.00 -28.10 -15.43
CA SER A 124 -28.19 -29.49 -15.91
C SER A 124 -27.28 -30.48 -15.19
N ASN A 125 -26.06 -30.09 -14.83
CA ASN A 125 -25.08 -30.91 -14.14
C ASN A 125 -24.04 -30.02 -13.42
N PHE A 126 -23.24 -30.57 -12.50
CA PHE A 126 -22.08 -29.91 -11.94
C PHE A 126 -20.92 -30.88 -11.71
N GLN A 127 -19.71 -30.33 -11.68
CA GLN A 127 -18.49 -30.98 -11.25
C GLN A 127 -17.81 -30.15 -10.16
N PHE A 128 -17.26 -30.82 -9.15
CA PHE A 128 -16.49 -30.17 -8.10
C PHE A 128 -15.13 -30.82 -7.99
N SER A 129 -14.08 -30.12 -8.41
CA SER A 129 -12.70 -30.61 -8.40
C SER A 129 -11.70 -29.45 -8.38
N LEU A 130 -10.55 -29.67 -7.77
CA LEU A 130 -9.45 -28.70 -7.72
C LEU A 130 -9.90 -27.31 -7.24
N ASP A 131 -10.69 -27.29 -6.16
CA ASP A 131 -11.22 -26.07 -5.53
C ASP A 131 -12.12 -25.23 -6.47
N THR A 132 -12.71 -25.86 -7.47
CA THR A 132 -13.61 -25.22 -8.45
C THR A 132 -14.91 -26.00 -8.62
N ILE A 133 -16.03 -25.31 -8.51
CA ILE A 133 -17.36 -25.80 -8.88
C ILE A 133 -17.61 -25.34 -10.32
N THR A 134 -17.69 -26.28 -11.24
CA THR A 134 -18.14 -26.03 -12.61
C THR A 134 -19.61 -26.41 -12.72
N VAL A 135 -20.47 -25.43 -12.91
CA VAL A 135 -21.92 -25.63 -13.11
C VAL A 135 -22.22 -25.61 -14.61
N THR A 136 -22.63 -26.73 -15.16
CA THR A 136 -23.16 -26.79 -16.53
C THR A 136 -24.58 -26.28 -16.54
N LEU A 137 -24.85 -25.24 -17.33
CA LEU A 137 -26.17 -24.60 -17.39
C LEU A 137 -27.20 -25.47 -18.07
N ASP A 138 -28.49 -25.24 -17.78
CA ASP A 138 -29.64 -25.97 -18.34
C ASP A 138 -29.82 -25.69 -19.84
N ARG A 139 -29.30 -24.58 -20.33
CA ARG A 139 -29.19 -24.19 -21.75
C ARG A 139 -27.97 -23.30 -21.96
N PRO A 140 -27.47 -23.12 -23.17
CA PRO A 140 -26.53 -22.04 -23.46
C PRO A 140 -27.20 -20.66 -23.30
N PHE A 141 -26.56 -19.78 -22.54
CA PHE A 141 -27.01 -18.38 -22.33
C PHE A 141 -26.39 -17.48 -23.39
N GLN A 142 -27.15 -16.47 -23.84
CA GLN A 142 -26.62 -15.42 -24.70
C GLN A 142 -26.11 -14.26 -23.86
N ALA A 143 -25.20 -13.45 -24.42
CA ALA A 143 -24.72 -12.24 -23.73
C ALA A 143 -25.91 -11.36 -23.26
N GLY A 144 -25.92 -11.03 -21.98
CA GLY A 144 -27.00 -10.30 -21.32
C GLY A 144 -28.10 -11.19 -20.70
N ASP A 145 -28.15 -12.48 -20.98
CA ASP A 145 -29.06 -13.39 -20.29
C ASP A 145 -28.73 -13.47 -18.80
N SER A 146 -29.75 -13.43 -17.95
CA SER A 146 -29.61 -13.58 -16.50
C SER A 146 -29.94 -15.01 -16.05
N GLY A 147 -29.15 -15.52 -15.12
CA GLY A 147 -29.33 -16.82 -14.50
C GLY A 147 -29.10 -16.80 -12.98
N TRP A 148 -29.40 -17.91 -12.35
CA TRP A 148 -29.14 -18.11 -10.93
C TRP A 148 -28.84 -19.56 -10.59
N VAL A 149 -28.02 -19.76 -9.54
CA VAL A 149 -27.80 -21.07 -8.91
C VAL A 149 -27.87 -20.94 -7.40
N GLN A 150 -28.35 -21.99 -6.72
CA GLN A 150 -28.31 -22.11 -5.27
C GLN A 150 -27.50 -23.35 -4.91
N ILE A 151 -26.40 -23.15 -4.17
CA ILE A 151 -25.45 -24.19 -3.81
C ILE A 151 -25.59 -24.48 -2.32
N TYR A 152 -25.99 -25.71 -1.97
CA TYR A 152 -26.03 -26.20 -0.59
C TYR A 152 -24.71 -26.93 -0.29
N TYR A 153 -24.01 -26.49 0.75
CA TYR A 153 -22.72 -27.06 1.09
C TYR A 153 -22.47 -27.08 2.59
N ARG A 154 -21.54 -27.92 3.01
CA ARG A 154 -21.17 -28.06 4.41
C ARG A 154 -19.75 -28.61 4.56
N GLY A 155 -19.12 -28.35 5.71
CA GLY A 155 -17.79 -28.87 6.01
C GLY A 155 -17.14 -28.14 7.17
N VAL A 156 -15.89 -28.51 7.40
CA VAL A 156 -14.98 -27.78 8.29
C VAL A 156 -14.19 -26.80 7.42
N PRO A 157 -14.30 -25.49 7.65
CA PRO A 157 -13.49 -24.53 6.92
C PRO A 157 -12.01 -24.87 7.08
N PRO A 158 -11.25 -25.04 5.99
CA PRO A 158 -9.85 -25.35 6.09
C PRO A 158 -9.07 -24.19 6.72
N VAL A 159 -8.13 -24.55 7.56
CA VAL A 159 -7.21 -23.62 8.18
C VAL A 159 -5.96 -23.60 7.32
N ALA A 160 -5.76 -22.53 6.55
CA ALA A 160 -4.43 -22.23 6.04
C ALA A 160 -3.56 -21.83 7.23
N ASN A 161 -2.29 -22.27 7.28
CA ASN A 161 -1.36 -21.86 8.34
C ASN A 161 -1.41 -20.32 8.45
N GLY A 162 -1.61 -19.77 9.64
CA GLY A 162 -1.86 -18.35 9.88
C GLY A 162 -3.34 -18.00 10.07
N LEU A 163 -3.72 -16.77 9.77
CA LEU A 163 -5.00 -16.13 10.13
C LEU A 163 -5.99 -16.08 8.97
N LYS A 164 -6.25 -17.15 8.19
CA LYS A 164 -6.91 -17.05 6.88
C LYS A 164 -8.15 -17.92 6.74
N GLY A 165 -9.14 -17.44 5.95
CA GLY A 165 -10.44 -18.06 5.77
C GLY A 165 -11.38 -17.78 6.94
N LEU A 166 -12.32 -18.68 7.23
CA LEU A 166 -13.23 -18.59 8.39
C LEU A 166 -12.58 -19.28 9.60
N ARG A 167 -12.23 -18.50 10.61
CA ARG A 167 -11.47 -18.93 11.79
C ARG A 167 -12.37 -19.12 12.98
N TYR A 168 -12.10 -20.19 13.72
CA TYR A 168 -12.64 -20.47 15.05
C TYR A 168 -11.48 -20.35 16.03
N VAL A 169 -11.43 -19.26 16.74
CA VAL A 169 -10.36 -18.89 17.69
C VAL A 169 -10.98 -18.44 19.00
N THR A 170 -10.16 -17.98 19.93
CA THR A 170 -10.61 -17.37 21.18
C THR A 170 -9.93 -16.03 21.41
N HIS A 171 -10.61 -15.15 22.11
CA HIS A 171 -10.01 -13.98 22.74
C HIS A 171 -9.99 -14.19 24.26
N ALA A 172 -9.56 -13.24 25.05
CA ALA A 172 -9.35 -13.35 26.51
C ALA A 172 -10.12 -14.48 27.23
N ALA A 173 -9.49 -15.15 28.18
CA ALA A 173 -10.10 -16.20 29.00
C ALA A 173 -10.87 -17.30 28.22
N ASP A 174 -10.38 -17.68 27.04
CA ASP A 174 -10.96 -18.70 26.15
C ASP A 174 -12.39 -18.41 25.65
N GLN A 175 -12.75 -17.14 25.51
CA GLN A 175 -14.04 -16.74 24.95
C GLN A 175 -14.06 -16.96 23.43
N PRO A 176 -15.10 -17.56 22.85
CA PRO A 176 -15.12 -17.96 21.45
C PRO A 176 -15.23 -16.77 20.50
N LEU A 177 -14.45 -16.81 19.43
CA LEU A 177 -14.50 -15.88 18.31
C LEU A 177 -14.52 -16.67 17.01
N ILE A 178 -15.52 -16.38 16.15
CA ILE A 178 -15.53 -16.82 14.75
C ILE A 178 -15.34 -15.59 13.91
N VAL A 179 -14.35 -15.59 13.00
CA VAL A 179 -14.05 -14.43 12.16
C VAL A 179 -13.54 -14.86 10.80
N SER A 180 -13.95 -14.16 9.75
CA SER A 180 -13.45 -14.36 8.39
C SER A 180 -12.33 -13.37 8.07
N LEU A 181 -11.27 -13.86 7.40
CA LEU A 181 -10.14 -13.10 6.88
C LEU A 181 -9.87 -13.59 5.46
N SER A 182 -10.33 -12.86 4.47
CA SER A 182 -10.49 -13.39 3.10
C SER A 182 -9.59 -12.76 2.04
N THR A 183 -8.88 -11.67 2.36
CA THR A 183 -7.94 -10.99 1.47
C THR A 183 -6.66 -11.83 1.27
N PRO A 184 -6.06 -11.95 0.06
CA PRO A 184 -6.53 -11.45 -1.25
C PRO A 184 -7.37 -12.45 -2.06
N PHE A 185 -7.32 -13.76 -1.76
CA PHE A 185 -7.94 -14.87 -2.51
C PHE A 185 -8.38 -15.99 -1.57
N LEU A 186 -9.01 -15.66 -0.44
CA LEU A 186 -9.35 -16.63 0.60
C LEU A 186 -10.85 -16.62 0.94
N ALA A 187 -11.66 -15.90 0.16
CA ALA A 187 -13.12 -15.97 0.30
C ALA A 187 -13.63 -17.40 0.03
N HIS A 188 -13.08 -18.06 -0.99
CA HIS A 188 -13.43 -19.44 -1.35
C HIS A 188 -13.03 -20.50 -0.28
N TYR A 189 -12.29 -20.09 0.76
CA TYR A 189 -11.99 -20.94 1.92
C TYR A 189 -13.21 -21.20 2.80
N TRP A 190 -14.31 -20.45 2.63
CA TRP A 190 -15.48 -20.64 3.45
C TRP A 190 -16.82 -20.48 2.70
N TRP A 191 -16.82 -19.91 1.48
CA TRP A 191 -18.05 -19.79 0.68
C TRP A 191 -17.74 -19.80 -0.83
N PRO A 192 -18.68 -20.34 -1.67
CA PRO A 192 -18.47 -20.39 -3.11
C PRO A 192 -18.57 -19.00 -3.72
N CYS A 193 -17.52 -18.52 -4.41
CA CYS A 193 -17.53 -17.21 -5.04
C CYS A 193 -16.62 -17.15 -6.27
N LYS A 194 -16.70 -16.07 -7.00
CA LYS A 194 -15.73 -15.66 -8.00
C LYS A 194 -14.65 -14.85 -7.28
N ASP A 195 -13.65 -15.56 -6.76
CA ASP A 195 -12.69 -15.00 -5.80
C ASP A 195 -11.61 -14.15 -6.49
N GLY A 196 -11.42 -12.91 -6.03
CA GLY A 196 -10.45 -11.95 -6.55
C GLY A 196 -11.03 -10.55 -6.76
N PRO A 197 -10.21 -9.56 -7.12
CA PRO A 197 -10.64 -8.17 -7.25
C PRO A 197 -11.46 -7.87 -8.51
N GLY A 198 -11.42 -8.75 -9.52
CA GLY A 198 -11.93 -8.44 -10.86
C GLY A 198 -13.45 -8.48 -11.04
N ASP A 199 -14.24 -8.82 -10.02
CA ASP A 199 -15.71 -8.87 -10.09
C ASP A 199 -16.33 -8.36 -8.79
N LYS A 200 -17.33 -7.48 -8.91
CA LYS A 200 -18.10 -6.90 -7.81
C LYS A 200 -19.59 -7.18 -8.02
N PRO A 201 -20.20 -8.12 -7.29
CA PRO A 201 -21.65 -8.19 -7.26
C PRO A 201 -22.25 -6.86 -6.79
N ASP A 202 -23.39 -6.47 -7.38
CA ASP A 202 -24.08 -5.21 -7.05
C ASP A 202 -24.50 -5.12 -5.59
N SER A 203 -24.70 -6.28 -4.93
CA SER A 203 -25.11 -6.38 -3.52
C SER A 203 -24.89 -7.78 -2.98
N VAL A 204 -24.74 -7.85 -1.65
CA VAL A 204 -24.60 -9.11 -0.91
C VAL A 204 -25.53 -9.12 0.29
N LEU A 205 -26.24 -10.22 0.50
CA LEU A 205 -27.00 -10.49 1.71
C LEU A 205 -26.28 -11.59 2.51
N VAL A 206 -26.14 -11.39 3.83
CA VAL A 206 -25.51 -12.37 4.72
C VAL A 206 -26.44 -12.63 5.90
N ASP A 207 -27.04 -13.80 5.92
CA ASP A 207 -27.87 -14.27 7.02
C ASP A 207 -27.05 -15.24 7.88
N ILE A 208 -26.72 -14.84 9.12
CA ILE A 208 -25.85 -15.58 10.03
C ILE A 208 -26.70 -16.16 11.16
N THR A 209 -26.88 -17.47 11.16
CA THR A 209 -27.61 -18.20 12.21
C THR A 209 -26.63 -18.80 13.20
N ILE A 210 -26.81 -18.46 14.47
CA ILE A 210 -26.03 -18.95 15.61
C ILE A 210 -26.97 -19.44 16.73
N PRO A 211 -26.47 -20.26 17.68
CA PRO A 211 -27.24 -20.55 18.91
C PRO A 211 -27.54 -19.24 19.68
N ASP A 212 -28.73 -19.13 20.23
CA ASP A 212 -29.10 -18.04 21.15
C ASP A 212 -28.48 -18.32 22.51
N THR A 213 -27.31 -17.76 22.76
CA THR A 213 -26.48 -18.03 23.94
C THR A 213 -25.79 -16.79 24.46
N THR A 214 -25.26 -16.89 25.67
CA THR A 214 -24.40 -15.88 26.29
C THR A 214 -23.06 -16.51 26.62
N VAL A 215 -22.00 -15.70 26.56
CA VAL A 215 -20.65 -16.04 27.00
C VAL A 215 -20.22 -15.00 28.01
N ALA A 216 -19.73 -15.42 29.18
CA ALA A 216 -19.42 -14.52 30.30
C ALA A 216 -20.58 -13.56 30.69
N GLY A 217 -21.84 -13.99 30.48
CA GLY A 217 -23.03 -13.18 30.75
C GLY A 217 -23.38 -12.17 29.66
N ILE A 218 -22.64 -12.11 28.56
CA ILE A 218 -22.84 -11.20 27.42
C ILE A 218 -23.48 -12.01 26.28
N PRO A 219 -24.56 -11.51 25.63
CA PRO A 219 -25.12 -12.17 24.46
C PRO A 219 -24.10 -12.29 23.31
N VAL A 220 -24.10 -13.46 22.65
CA VAL A 220 -23.33 -13.64 21.42
C VAL A 220 -24.09 -12.98 20.29
N ILE A 221 -23.39 -12.16 19.50
CA ILE A 221 -23.93 -11.48 18.31
C ILE A 221 -23.08 -11.81 17.08
N ALA A 222 -23.68 -11.65 15.91
CA ALA A 222 -23.01 -11.85 14.63
C ALA A 222 -23.04 -10.57 13.81
N VAL A 223 -21.86 -10.18 13.31
CA VAL A 223 -21.58 -8.92 12.61
C VAL A 223 -21.15 -9.21 11.17
N SER A 224 -21.55 -8.34 10.24
CA SER A 224 -21.15 -8.39 8.83
C SER A 224 -21.18 -7.00 8.19
N ASN A 225 -20.94 -6.95 6.87
CA ASN A 225 -21.00 -5.73 6.05
C ASN A 225 -22.42 -5.14 5.96
N GLY A 226 -22.53 -3.88 5.60
CA GLY A 226 -23.77 -3.18 5.38
C GLY A 226 -24.57 -2.93 6.65
N VAL A 227 -25.89 -2.95 6.56
CA VAL A 227 -26.78 -2.68 7.68
C VAL A 227 -27.43 -3.95 8.22
N LEU A 228 -27.60 -4.04 9.53
CA LEU A 228 -28.39 -5.09 10.18
C LEU A 228 -29.88 -4.80 9.93
N ALA A 229 -30.47 -5.56 9.00
CA ALA A 229 -31.87 -5.36 8.62
C ALA A 229 -32.86 -5.98 9.62
N ASN A 230 -32.49 -7.13 10.24
CA ASN A 230 -33.38 -7.82 11.17
C ASN A 230 -32.59 -8.84 12.03
N VAL A 231 -33.13 -9.20 13.17
CA VAL A 231 -32.70 -10.33 13.99
C VAL A 231 -33.93 -11.24 14.25
N ILE A 232 -33.87 -12.44 13.70
CA ILE A 232 -34.98 -13.43 13.85
C ILE A 232 -34.56 -14.42 14.93
N GLN A 233 -35.42 -14.58 15.93
CA GLN A 233 -35.23 -15.58 17.00
C GLN A 233 -36.21 -16.74 16.80
N SER A 234 -35.69 -17.97 16.72
CA SER A 234 -36.46 -19.18 16.57
C SER A 234 -35.68 -20.40 17.04
N ASN A 235 -36.37 -21.32 17.76
CA ASN A 235 -35.79 -22.62 18.14
C ASN A 235 -34.41 -22.54 18.84
N ASN A 236 -34.26 -21.65 19.81
CA ASN A 236 -32.99 -21.40 20.52
C ASN A 236 -31.85 -20.97 19.60
N LYS A 237 -32.15 -20.34 18.47
CA LYS A 237 -31.20 -19.74 17.54
C LYS A 237 -31.59 -18.31 17.25
N LYS A 238 -30.56 -17.51 16.88
CA LYS A 238 -30.72 -16.18 16.32
C LYS A 238 -30.15 -16.14 14.92
N THR A 239 -30.88 -15.52 13.98
CA THR A 239 -30.38 -15.21 12.64
C THR A 239 -30.27 -13.72 12.48
N PHE A 240 -29.04 -13.25 12.29
CA PHE A 240 -28.71 -11.86 12.02
C PHE A 240 -28.71 -11.66 10.51
N GLN A 241 -29.57 -10.77 10.01
CA GLN A 241 -29.75 -10.52 8.57
C GLN A 241 -29.08 -9.22 8.16
N TRP A 242 -27.92 -9.32 7.54
CA TRP A 242 -27.14 -8.18 7.07
C TRP A 242 -27.38 -7.91 5.58
N ARG A 243 -27.31 -6.65 5.17
CA ARG A 243 -27.61 -6.19 3.81
C ARG A 243 -26.56 -5.18 3.38
N GLU A 244 -25.66 -5.60 2.51
CA GLU A 244 -24.72 -4.74 1.79
C GLU A 244 -25.31 -4.46 0.40
N ARG A 245 -25.66 -3.19 0.13
CA ARG A 245 -26.38 -2.75 -1.07
C ARG A 245 -25.47 -2.07 -2.09
N TYR A 246 -24.21 -1.88 -1.76
CA TYR A 246 -23.24 -1.36 -2.67
C TYR A 246 -22.43 -2.50 -3.30
N PRO A 247 -21.86 -2.30 -4.51
CA PRO A 247 -20.96 -3.27 -5.10
C PRO A 247 -19.77 -3.56 -4.17
N ILE A 248 -19.48 -4.84 -3.94
CA ILE A 248 -18.47 -5.31 -3.01
C ILE A 248 -17.70 -6.50 -3.59
N VAL A 249 -16.38 -6.50 -3.49
CA VAL A 249 -15.56 -7.67 -3.87
C VAL A 249 -15.76 -8.82 -2.87
N PRO A 250 -15.72 -10.08 -3.33
CA PRO A 250 -15.99 -11.24 -2.46
C PRO A 250 -15.08 -11.34 -1.24
N TYR A 251 -13.81 -10.96 -1.33
CA TYR A 251 -12.87 -11.07 -0.22
C TYR A 251 -13.07 -9.99 0.87
N TYR A 252 -13.90 -8.96 0.63
CA TYR A 252 -14.29 -7.99 1.65
C TYR A 252 -15.61 -8.35 2.35
N VAL A 253 -16.29 -9.41 1.89
CA VAL A 253 -17.43 -9.97 2.63
C VAL A 253 -16.92 -10.60 3.93
N MET A 254 -17.42 -10.11 5.07
CA MET A 254 -16.94 -10.50 6.37
C MET A 254 -18.00 -11.11 7.27
N VAL A 255 -17.56 -11.93 8.19
CA VAL A 255 -18.35 -12.47 9.31
C VAL A 255 -17.51 -12.38 10.57
N ALA A 256 -18.08 -11.84 11.64
CA ALA A 256 -17.52 -11.91 12.98
C ALA A 256 -18.59 -12.28 13.99
N VAL A 257 -18.31 -13.27 14.86
CA VAL A 257 -19.26 -13.76 15.86
C VAL A 257 -18.53 -13.92 17.20
N SER A 258 -18.98 -13.17 18.19
CA SER A 258 -18.49 -13.27 19.56
C SER A 258 -19.48 -12.62 20.53
N ASN A 259 -19.11 -12.60 21.82
CA ASN A 259 -19.81 -11.84 22.86
C ASN A 259 -19.36 -10.38 22.88
N TYR A 260 -19.47 -9.69 21.74
CA TYR A 260 -19.10 -8.28 21.64
C TYR A 260 -19.99 -7.38 22.49
N ARG A 261 -19.40 -6.28 22.96
CA ARG A 261 -20.08 -5.07 23.43
C ARG A 261 -20.18 -4.11 22.27
N ASP A 262 -21.40 -3.86 21.82
CA ASP A 262 -21.68 -2.88 20.79
C ASP A 262 -21.90 -1.49 21.37
N PHE A 263 -21.36 -0.49 20.70
CA PHE A 263 -21.65 0.93 20.97
C PHE A 263 -21.70 1.70 19.66
N HIS A 264 -22.45 2.79 19.65
CA HIS A 264 -22.84 3.47 18.42
C HIS A 264 -22.62 4.97 18.57
N GLN A 265 -22.29 5.62 17.46
CA GLN A 265 -22.29 7.06 17.28
C GLN A 265 -23.02 7.41 15.99
N THR A 266 -23.45 8.64 15.82
CA THR A 266 -23.93 9.14 14.53
C THR A 266 -22.90 10.13 14.01
N PHE A 267 -22.31 9.84 12.85
CA PHE A 267 -21.55 10.84 12.13
C PHE A 267 -22.50 11.92 11.61
N THR A 268 -22.07 13.18 11.72
CA THR A 268 -22.77 14.32 11.12
C THR A 268 -21.72 15.19 10.46
N GLY A 269 -21.67 15.14 9.14
CA GLY A 269 -20.70 15.88 8.34
C GLY A 269 -21.10 17.34 8.12
N THR A 270 -20.13 18.14 7.69
CA THR A 270 -20.30 19.59 7.43
C THR A 270 -21.26 19.89 6.28
N HIS A 271 -21.50 18.91 5.39
CA HIS A 271 -22.50 19.01 4.31
C HIS A 271 -23.89 18.49 4.70
N GLY A 272 -24.09 18.15 5.99
CA GLY A 272 -25.37 17.68 6.53
C GLY A 272 -25.66 16.20 6.33
N GLU A 273 -24.71 15.41 5.81
CA GLU A 273 -24.82 13.96 5.75
C GLU A 273 -24.79 13.35 7.16
N GLN A 274 -25.59 12.30 7.35
CA GLN A 274 -25.64 11.57 8.60
C GLN A 274 -25.67 10.07 8.32
N PHE A 275 -24.87 9.31 9.07
CA PHE A 275 -24.88 7.85 9.04
C PHE A 275 -24.34 7.26 10.35
N PRO A 276 -24.67 5.97 10.64
CA PRO A 276 -24.19 5.30 11.84
C PRO A 276 -22.70 5.02 11.81
N LEU A 277 -22.04 5.14 12.97
CA LEU A 277 -20.74 4.58 13.27
C LEU A 277 -20.97 3.47 14.31
N ASP A 278 -20.74 2.22 13.91
CA ASP A 278 -21.05 1.03 14.70
C ASP A 278 -19.77 0.34 15.15
N TYR A 279 -19.59 0.13 16.44
CA TYR A 279 -18.38 -0.45 17.01
C TYR A 279 -18.69 -1.71 17.80
N TYR A 280 -17.89 -2.76 17.60
CA TYR A 280 -18.03 -4.07 18.22
C TYR A 280 -16.71 -4.43 18.92
N ALA A 281 -16.63 -4.10 20.21
CA ALA A 281 -15.43 -4.33 21.05
C ALA A 281 -15.64 -5.54 21.97
N PHE A 282 -14.56 -6.12 22.43
CA PHE A 282 -14.61 -7.07 23.54
C PHE A 282 -14.85 -6.35 24.87
N ASP A 283 -15.40 -7.04 25.87
CA ASP A 283 -15.68 -6.44 27.18
C ASP A 283 -14.40 -5.91 27.85
N GLU A 284 -13.30 -6.63 27.70
CA GLU A 284 -11.99 -6.28 28.25
C GLU A 284 -11.34 -5.06 27.60
N SER A 285 -11.64 -4.76 26.35
CA SER A 285 -11.09 -3.63 25.58
C SER A 285 -12.04 -2.44 25.46
N LEU A 286 -13.30 -2.58 25.87
CA LEU A 286 -14.37 -1.60 25.62
C LEU A 286 -13.99 -0.16 25.98
N ALA A 287 -13.37 0.06 27.14
CA ALA A 287 -12.99 1.40 27.59
C ALA A 287 -11.89 2.01 26.69
N GLY A 288 -10.93 1.20 26.25
CA GLY A 288 -9.90 1.61 25.29
C GLY A 288 -10.48 1.93 23.92
N ALA A 289 -11.39 1.05 23.43
CA ALA A 289 -12.08 1.24 22.17
C ALA A 289 -12.88 2.56 22.13
N GLN A 290 -13.65 2.84 23.18
CA GLN A 290 -14.42 4.08 23.26
C GLN A 290 -13.55 5.35 23.23
N LEU A 291 -12.34 5.29 23.77
CA LEU A 291 -11.37 6.39 23.72
C LEU A 291 -10.66 6.44 22.35
N GLY A 292 -10.34 5.30 21.78
CA GLY A 292 -9.56 5.21 20.55
C GLY A 292 -10.31 5.66 19.29
N VAL A 293 -11.66 5.63 19.30
CA VAL A 293 -12.47 6.04 18.13
C VAL A 293 -12.92 7.52 18.17
N VAL A 294 -12.50 8.28 19.19
CA VAL A 294 -12.96 9.69 19.40
C VAL A 294 -12.65 10.58 18.20
N ASP A 295 -11.48 10.44 17.60
CA ASP A 295 -11.03 11.26 16.48
C ASP A 295 -11.43 10.68 15.09
N LEU A 296 -12.07 9.51 15.05
CA LEU A 296 -12.50 8.88 13.80
C LEU A 296 -13.46 9.75 12.97
N PRO A 297 -14.46 10.44 13.57
CA PRO A 297 -15.28 11.38 12.81
C PRO A 297 -14.49 12.51 12.14
N ALA A 298 -13.40 12.99 12.75
CA ALA A 298 -12.56 14.01 12.15
C ALA A 298 -11.77 13.47 10.95
N ALA A 299 -11.33 12.21 10.99
CA ALA A 299 -10.69 11.56 9.84
C ALA A 299 -11.68 11.36 8.68
N ILE A 300 -12.93 10.94 8.98
CA ILE A 300 -14.01 10.83 7.98
C ILE A 300 -14.28 12.19 7.33
N GLU A 301 -14.34 13.27 8.11
CA GLU A 301 -14.56 14.62 7.60
C GLU A 301 -13.43 15.10 6.72
N LEU A 302 -12.17 14.85 7.12
CA LEU A 302 -10.99 15.18 6.33
C LEU A 302 -11.04 14.50 4.95
N PHE A 303 -11.25 13.18 4.92
CA PHE A 303 -11.27 12.42 3.67
C PHE A 303 -12.50 12.77 2.83
N SER A 304 -13.64 13.05 3.47
CA SER A 304 -14.84 13.54 2.75
C SER A 304 -14.60 14.90 2.09
N ALA A 305 -13.85 15.79 2.74
CA ALA A 305 -13.49 17.07 2.17
C ALA A 305 -12.50 16.96 1.00
N LEU A 306 -11.58 15.99 1.04
CA LEU A 306 -10.55 15.79 0.03
C LEU A 306 -11.03 14.97 -1.18
N PHE A 307 -11.86 13.95 -0.97
CA PHE A 307 -12.21 12.94 -1.99
C PHE A 307 -13.71 12.87 -2.28
N GLY A 308 -14.51 13.69 -1.61
CA GLY A 308 -15.97 13.64 -1.65
C GLY A 308 -16.55 12.80 -0.53
N VAL A 309 -17.82 13.03 -0.23
CA VAL A 309 -18.53 12.45 0.93
C VAL A 309 -18.33 10.93 1.03
N TYR A 310 -18.34 10.44 2.28
CA TYR A 310 -18.18 9.01 2.59
C TYR A 310 -19.02 8.13 1.64
N PRO A 311 -18.38 7.16 0.94
CA PRO A 311 -19.05 6.44 -0.17
C PRO A 311 -20.29 5.66 0.26
N PHE A 312 -20.26 5.05 1.43
CA PHE A 312 -21.29 4.15 1.93
C PHE A 312 -22.24 4.82 2.95
N ARG A 313 -22.43 6.12 2.84
CA ARG A 313 -23.24 6.95 3.79
C ARG A 313 -24.69 6.52 3.95
N ASN A 314 -25.26 5.77 2.98
CA ASN A 314 -26.62 5.24 3.10
C ASN A 314 -26.68 3.94 3.92
N GLU A 315 -25.55 3.48 4.43
CA GLU A 315 -25.42 2.31 5.29
C GLU A 315 -24.75 2.69 6.61
N LYS A 316 -23.46 2.43 6.78
CA LYS A 316 -22.69 2.73 8.00
C LYS A 316 -21.19 2.79 7.72
N TYR A 317 -20.43 3.24 8.69
CA TYR A 317 -19.06 2.78 8.90
C TYR A 317 -19.01 2.01 10.23
N GLY A 318 -18.38 0.85 10.24
CA GLY A 318 -18.24 0.02 11.44
C GLY A 318 -16.81 -0.42 11.68
N MET A 319 -16.53 -0.81 12.93
CA MET A 319 -15.28 -1.45 13.32
C MET A 319 -15.55 -2.62 14.24
N THR A 320 -14.83 -3.73 14.05
CA THR A 320 -14.98 -4.97 14.82
C THR A 320 -13.63 -5.47 15.30
N GLU A 321 -13.46 -5.74 16.59
CA GLU A 321 -12.21 -6.25 17.13
C GLU A 321 -11.98 -7.73 16.82
N LEU A 322 -10.69 -8.05 16.56
CA LEU A 322 -10.20 -9.40 16.29
C LEU A 322 -9.63 -10.12 17.50
N GLY A 323 -9.05 -9.38 18.46
CA GLY A 323 -8.33 -9.94 19.60
C GLY A 323 -6.98 -10.60 19.27
N PHE A 324 -6.48 -10.44 18.04
CA PHE A 324 -5.14 -10.84 17.62
C PHE A 324 -4.63 -9.87 16.55
N TYR A 325 -3.33 -9.88 16.27
CA TYR A 325 -2.67 -8.86 15.46
C TYR A 325 -3.14 -8.88 14.00
N GLY A 326 -3.56 -7.72 13.47
CA GLY A 326 -3.99 -7.50 12.10
C GLY A 326 -5.14 -6.49 11.99
N ALA A 327 -5.37 -6.00 10.78
CA ALA A 327 -6.55 -5.26 10.38
C ALA A 327 -6.90 -5.62 8.94
N ILE A 328 -8.16 -5.41 8.53
CA ILE A 328 -8.63 -5.59 7.16
C ILE A 328 -9.75 -4.59 6.91
N GLU A 329 -9.69 -3.98 5.77
CA GLU A 329 -10.55 -2.95 5.24
C GLU A 329 -11.92 -3.44 4.75
N ASN A 330 -12.52 -4.45 5.38
CA ASN A 330 -13.79 -4.97 4.90
C ASN A 330 -14.83 -3.85 4.72
N GLN A 331 -15.42 -3.77 3.53
CA GLN A 331 -16.33 -2.71 3.15
C GLN A 331 -17.40 -2.47 4.22
N THR A 332 -17.60 -1.22 4.63
CA THR A 332 -18.52 -0.76 5.67
C THR A 332 -18.26 -1.27 7.09
N ASN A 333 -17.29 -2.16 7.30
CA ASN A 333 -16.98 -2.69 8.64
C ASN A 333 -15.54 -3.20 8.75
N THR A 334 -14.60 -2.32 9.04
CA THR A 334 -13.20 -2.65 9.28
C THR A 334 -13.07 -3.68 10.40
N ILE A 335 -12.30 -4.74 10.16
CA ILE A 335 -11.86 -5.66 11.22
C ILE A 335 -10.48 -5.22 11.70
N ILE A 336 -10.27 -5.12 13.01
CA ILE A 336 -9.02 -4.60 13.58
C ILE A 336 -8.65 -5.33 14.87
N ASN A 337 -7.34 -5.48 15.13
CA ASN A 337 -6.87 -6.11 16.37
C ASN A 337 -7.50 -5.50 17.62
N THR A 338 -7.45 -4.18 17.75
CA THR A 338 -8.08 -3.42 18.82
C THR A 338 -8.38 -2.01 18.37
N MET A 339 -9.44 -1.42 18.87
CA MET A 339 -9.79 -0.02 18.64
C MET A 339 -9.13 0.94 19.65
N ASP A 340 -8.13 0.49 20.41
CA ASP A 340 -7.38 1.35 21.33
C ASP A 340 -6.64 2.47 20.59
N ILE A 341 -6.41 3.60 21.29
CA ILE A 341 -5.75 4.79 20.72
C ILE A 341 -4.37 4.47 20.10
N SER A 342 -3.68 3.44 20.56
CA SER A 342 -2.37 3.03 19.99
C SER A 342 -2.48 2.47 18.55
N TRP A 343 -3.69 2.06 18.15
CA TRP A 343 -4.00 1.56 16.80
C TRP A 343 -4.73 2.57 15.93
N PHE A 344 -4.91 3.79 16.38
CA PHE A 344 -5.68 4.80 15.64
C PHE A 344 -5.12 5.08 14.23
N TRP A 345 -3.80 5.05 14.05
CA TRP A 345 -3.21 5.21 12.71
C TRP A 345 -3.55 4.07 11.76
N VAL A 346 -3.66 2.87 12.27
CA VAL A 346 -4.19 1.71 11.49
C VAL A 346 -5.66 1.97 11.17
N SER A 347 -6.46 2.45 12.12
CA SER A 347 -7.86 2.81 11.85
C SER A 347 -8.02 3.88 10.77
N VAL A 348 -7.09 4.83 10.67
CA VAL A 348 -7.06 5.86 9.60
C VAL A 348 -6.75 5.23 8.25
N HIS A 349 -5.80 4.30 8.20
CA HIS A 349 -5.47 3.53 7.00
C HIS A 349 -6.69 2.74 6.50
N GLU A 350 -7.27 1.92 7.36
CA GLU A 350 -8.43 1.09 7.03
C GLU A 350 -9.67 1.93 6.64
N LEU A 351 -9.86 3.09 7.25
CA LEU A 351 -10.91 4.03 6.86
C LEU A 351 -10.69 4.57 5.45
N ALA A 352 -9.44 4.87 5.06
CA ALA A 352 -9.12 5.41 3.75
C ALA A 352 -9.46 4.44 2.62
N HIS A 353 -9.37 3.14 2.88
CA HIS A 353 -9.78 2.10 1.93
C HIS A 353 -11.24 2.21 1.53
N MET A 354 -12.12 2.80 2.33
CA MET A 354 -13.51 3.01 1.92
C MET A 354 -13.63 3.79 0.61
N TRP A 355 -12.70 4.73 0.32
CA TRP A 355 -12.60 5.41 -0.97
C TRP A 355 -11.73 4.65 -1.98
N PHE A 356 -10.55 4.15 -1.55
CA PHE A 356 -9.52 3.56 -2.40
C PHE A 356 -9.22 2.11 -1.96
N GLY A 357 -9.93 1.17 -2.54
CA GLY A 357 -9.96 -0.25 -2.19
C GLY A 357 -11.39 -0.79 -2.25
N ASP A 358 -12.31 -0.14 -1.55
CA ASP A 358 -13.71 -0.56 -1.47
C ASP A 358 -14.57 0.12 -2.54
N MET A 359 -14.67 1.44 -2.55
CA MET A 359 -15.44 2.15 -3.59
C MET A 359 -14.78 1.95 -4.97
N ILE A 360 -13.51 2.27 -5.08
CA ILE A 360 -12.72 2.02 -6.29
C ILE A 360 -11.69 0.94 -5.96
N THR A 361 -11.84 -0.24 -6.52
CA THR A 361 -10.93 -1.38 -6.30
C THR A 361 -9.95 -1.48 -7.45
N CYS A 362 -8.71 -1.88 -7.22
CA CYS A 362 -7.79 -2.20 -8.29
C CYS A 362 -8.36 -3.32 -9.19
N LYS A 363 -8.17 -3.21 -10.50
CA LYS A 363 -8.71 -4.16 -11.50
C LYS A 363 -8.18 -5.58 -11.28
N ASP A 364 -6.93 -5.66 -10.94
CA ASP A 364 -6.21 -6.86 -10.51
C ASP A 364 -5.02 -6.46 -9.62
N TRP A 365 -4.35 -7.45 -9.04
CA TRP A 365 -3.29 -7.19 -8.08
C TRP A 365 -1.99 -6.61 -8.68
N HIS A 366 -1.85 -6.55 -10.02
CA HIS A 366 -0.78 -5.76 -10.64
C HIS A 366 -0.88 -4.28 -10.26
N HIS A 367 -2.11 -3.81 -10.04
CA HIS A 367 -2.45 -2.44 -9.67
C HIS A 367 -2.74 -2.26 -8.16
N GLY A 368 -2.33 -3.21 -7.30
CA GLY A 368 -2.62 -3.22 -5.86
C GLY A 368 -2.21 -1.95 -5.10
N TRP A 369 -1.25 -1.18 -5.62
CA TRP A 369 -0.86 0.10 -5.05
C TRP A 369 -1.97 1.17 -5.08
N LEU A 370 -2.97 1.04 -5.98
CA LEU A 370 -4.14 1.92 -6.01
C LEU A 370 -5.02 1.78 -4.75
N ASN A 371 -4.95 0.64 -4.08
CA ASN A 371 -5.55 0.44 -2.78
C ASN A 371 -4.55 0.88 -1.69
N GLU A 372 -3.44 0.16 -1.53
CA GLU A 372 -2.53 0.26 -0.40
C GLU A 372 -1.71 1.56 -0.36
N GLY A 373 -1.22 1.99 -1.52
CA GLY A 373 -0.46 3.24 -1.64
C GLY A 373 -1.31 4.47 -1.33
N PHE A 374 -2.58 4.44 -1.75
CA PHE A 374 -3.54 5.51 -1.43
C PHE A 374 -3.90 5.54 0.05
N ALA A 375 -4.21 4.39 0.65
CA ALA A 375 -4.51 4.30 2.08
C ALA A 375 -3.32 4.75 2.93
N THR A 376 -2.11 4.30 2.58
CA THR A 376 -0.87 4.73 3.22
C THR A 376 -0.62 6.23 3.08
N TYR A 377 -0.93 6.82 1.90
CA TYR A 377 -0.80 8.26 1.71
C TYR A 377 -1.82 9.05 2.54
N CYS A 378 -3.01 8.52 2.76
CA CYS A 378 -4.03 9.13 3.62
C CYS A 378 -3.58 9.24 5.08
N GLU A 379 -2.72 8.34 5.57
CA GLU A 379 -2.07 8.49 6.87
C GLU A 379 -1.18 9.74 6.91
N ALA A 380 -0.41 10.00 5.83
CA ALA A 380 0.37 11.23 5.73
C ALA A 380 -0.52 12.49 5.70
N LEU A 381 -1.67 12.44 5.03
CA LEU A 381 -2.64 13.54 5.02
C LEU A 381 -3.26 13.76 6.41
N TRP A 382 -3.48 12.70 7.18
CA TRP A 382 -3.87 12.82 8.58
C TRP A 382 -2.76 13.45 9.43
N ALA A 383 -1.49 13.09 9.19
CA ALA A 383 -0.35 13.75 9.83
C ALA A 383 -0.32 15.25 9.51
N GLU A 384 -0.57 15.63 8.25
CA GLU A 384 -0.65 17.03 7.84
C GLU A 384 -1.79 17.78 8.56
N HIS A 385 -2.96 17.15 8.63
CA HIS A 385 -4.13 17.72 9.31
C HIS A 385 -3.89 18.01 10.79
N THR A 386 -3.21 17.09 11.48
CA THR A 386 -3.01 17.16 12.95
C THR A 386 -1.78 17.93 13.37
N GLY A 387 -0.71 17.93 12.57
CA GLY A 387 0.60 18.51 12.92
C GLY A 387 1.23 19.39 11.84
N GLY A 388 0.48 19.71 10.78
CA GLY A 388 0.95 20.55 9.69
C GLY A 388 1.99 19.89 8.78
N PHE A 389 2.50 20.67 7.81
CA PHE A 389 3.37 20.17 6.75
C PHE A 389 4.69 19.56 7.26
N ASP A 390 5.20 19.99 8.41
CA ASP A 390 6.43 19.41 8.98
C ASP A 390 6.20 18.00 9.51
N LEU A 391 5.04 17.70 10.10
CA LEU A 391 4.69 16.36 10.51
C LEU A 391 4.43 15.47 9.30
N TYR A 392 3.75 15.98 8.28
CA TYR A 392 3.59 15.31 6.99
C TYR A 392 4.93 14.90 6.37
N LYS A 393 5.88 15.86 6.25
CA LYS A 393 7.22 15.56 5.72
C LYS A 393 7.95 14.49 6.53
N SER A 394 7.84 14.60 7.85
CA SER A 394 8.47 13.63 8.76
C SER A 394 7.87 12.24 8.59
N TYR A 395 6.55 12.16 8.42
CA TYR A 395 5.84 10.91 8.14
C TYR A 395 6.29 10.32 6.80
N MET A 396 6.28 11.08 5.72
CA MET A 396 6.74 10.64 4.39
C MET A 396 8.18 10.11 4.41
N GLN A 397 9.07 10.65 5.26
CA GLN A 397 10.43 10.12 5.38
C GLN A 397 10.48 8.70 6.01
N THR A 398 9.48 8.30 6.77
CA THR A 398 9.39 6.91 7.30
C THR A 398 9.01 5.91 6.22
N LEU A 399 8.37 6.37 5.14
CA LEU A 399 7.94 5.58 3.98
C LEU A 399 9.00 5.49 2.87
N LYS A 400 10.21 5.98 3.11
CA LYS A 400 11.25 6.05 2.10
C LYS A 400 11.72 4.65 1.67
N TYR A 401 11.20 4.16 0.56
CA TYR A 401 11.53 2.85 0.00
C TYR A 401 12.79 2.92 -0.87
N GLN A 402 13.81 2.13 -0.55
CA GLN A 402 15.11 2.20 -1.21
C GLN A 402 15.56 0.89 -1.90
N ASP A 403 14.73 -0.15 -1.81
CA ASP A 403 15.01 -1.44 -2.46
C ASP A 403 14.60 -1.41 -3.95
N GLY A 404 14.90 -2.47 -4.67
CA GLY A 404 14.49 -2.65 -6.07
C GLY A 404 13.02 -3.09 -6.21
N GLY A 405 12.59 -3.30 -7.43
CA GLY A 405 11.23 -3.70 -7.79
C GLY A 405 10.37 -2.55 -8.29
N THR A 406 9.26 -2.93 -8.94
CA THR A 406 8.29 -2.02 -9.55
C THR A 406 7.01 -1.93 -8.71
N VAL A 407 6.38 -0.75 -8.67
CA VAL A 407 5.10 -0.55 -7.98
C VAL A 407 3.98 -1.33 -8.67
N HIS A 408 4.01 -1.39 -10.00
CA HIS A 408 3.21 -2.33 -10.77
C HIS A 408 3.80 -3.73 -10.62
N LEU A 409 3.13 -4.60 -9.86
CA LEU A 409 3.63 -5.94 -9.56
C LEU A 409 3.71 -6.80 -10.82
N GLN A 410 4.85 -7.45 -11.05
CA GLN A 410 5.07 -8.28 -12.24
C GLN A 410 4.51 -9.68 -12.08
N ASP A 411 4.56 -10.25 -10.87
CA ASP A 411 4.08 -11.59 -10.56
C ASP A 411 3.04 -11.52 -9.43
N ILE A 412 1.79 -11.79 -9.78
CA ILE A 412 0.66 -11.86 -8.86
C ILE A 412 0.17 -13.31 -8.67
N SER A 413 0.89 -14.28 -9.22
CA SER A 413 0.54 -15.71 -9.10
C SER A 413 0.75 -16.24 -7.68
N ASN A 414 1.63 -15.58 -6.93
CA ASN A 414 1.87 -15.85 -5.52
C ASN A 414 1.12 -14.83 -4.65
N PRO A 415 0.05 -15.22 -3.93
CA PRO A 415 -0.70 -14.31 -3.05
C PRO A 415 0.17 -13.60 -2.01
N PHE A 416 1.31 -14.17 -1.65
CA PHE A 416 2.24 -13.63 -0.66
C PHE A 416 3.22 -12.60 -1.23
N GLY A 417 3.31 -12.50 -2.55
CA GLY A 417 4.05 -11.47 -3.26
C GLY A 417 3.22 -10.21 -3.54
N ILE A 418 1.94 -10.17 -3.13
CA ILE A 418 1.04 -9.05 -3.42
C ILE A 418 1.21 -7.94 -2.39
N PHE A 419 1.05 -8.24 -1.10
CA PHE A 419 1.12 -7.24 -0.02
C PHE A 419 2.56 -7.04 0.46
N VAL A 420 3.37 -6.39 -0.37
CA VAL A 420 4.79 -6.10 -0.11
C VAL A 420 5.00 -4.61 0.06
N SER A 421 5.99 -4.19 0.85
CA SER A 421 6.24 -2.78 1.20
C SER A 421 6.24 -1.84 0.01
N ILE A 422 6.60 -2.31 -1.18
CA ILE A 422 6.69 -1.45 -2.36
C ILE A 422 5.34 -0.86 -2.76
N ILE A 423 4.22 -1.61 -2.65
CA ILE A 423 2.90 -1.09 -3.02
C ILE A 423 2.36 -0.11 -1.96
N TYR A 424 2.76 -0.26 -0.70
CA TYR A 424 2.46 0.65 0.41
C TYR A 424 3.36 1.88 0.36
N ASP A 425 4.64 1.69 0.69
CA ASP A 425 5.59 2.76 0.96
C ASP A 425 5.97 3.53 -0.31
N LYS A 426 6.43 2.83 -1.38
CA LYS A 426 6.74 3.48 -2.66
C LYS A 426 5.46 3.97 -3.34
N GLY A 427 4.33 3.23 -3.22
CA GLY A 427 3.02 3.65 -3.72
C GLY A 427 2.59 4.99 -3.13
N ALA A 428 2.64 5.15 -1.81
CA ALA A 428 2.37 6.42 -1.14
C ALA A 428 3.37 7.51 -1.53
N TYR A 429 4.65 7.15 -1.68
CA TYR A 429 5.67 8.10 -2.10
C TYR A 429 5.48 8.58 -3.54
N VAL A 430 4.91 7.76 -4.42
CA VAL A 430 4.52 8.18 -5.79
C VAL A 430 3.47 9.28 -5.72
N LEU A 431 2.43 9.14 -4.88
CA LEU A 431 1.42 10.19 -4.68
C LEU A 431 2.04 11.48 -4.11
N HIS A 432 2.96 11.36 -3.16
CA HIS A 432 3.72 12.49 -2.63
C HIS A 432 4.52 13.21 -3.72
N MET A 433 5.23 12.47 -4.56
CA MET A 433 5.99 13.05 -5.69
C MET A 433 5.07 13.68 -6.73
N LEU A 434 3.94 13.07 -7.02
CA LEU A 434 2.94 13.60 -7.95
C LEU A 434 2.35 14.92 -7.42
N ARG A 435 2.10 15.03 -6.10
CA ARG A 435 1.73 16.29 -5.45
C ARG A 435 2.80 17.36 -5.66
N GLY A 436 4.08 17.01 -5.54
CA GLY A 436 5.20 17.91 -5.82
C GLY A 436 5.29 18.37 -7.29
N VAL A 437 4.94 17.50 -8.23
CA VAL A 437 4.90 17.81 -9.67
C VAL A 437 3.74 18.72 -10.04
N LEU A 438 2.53 18.40 -9.55
CA LEU A 438 1.28 19.08 -9.93
C LEU A 438 1.00 20.32 -9.07
N GLY A 439 1.52 20.37 -7.85
CA GLY A 439 1.14 21.32 -6.81
C GLY A 439 -0.21 20.96 -6.17
N ASP A 440 -0.41 21.41 -4.92
CA ASP A 440 -1.54 21.03 -4.07
C ASP A 440 -2.91 21.12 -4.75
N SER A 441 -3.20 22.28 -5.36
CA SER A 441 -4.53 22.53 -5.93
C SER A 441 -4.91 21.53 -7.03
N VAL A 442 -3.99 21.25 -7.96
CA VAL A 442 -4.24 20.35 -9.08
C VAL A 442 -4.20 18.89 -8.62
N PHE A 443 -3.28 18.55 -7.71
CA PHE A 443 -3.18 17.21 -7.16
C PHE A 443 -4.46 16.79 -6.43
N PHE A 444 -4.96 17.60 -5.49
CA PHE A 444 -6.19 17.25 -4.76
C PHE A 444 -7.43 17.28 -5.65
N ALA A 445 -7.48 18.18 -6.67
CA ALA A 445 -8.52 18.12 -7.68
C ALA A 445 -8.50 16.80 -8.46
N SER A 446 -7.30 16.30 -8.82
CA SER A 446 -7.16 15.00 -9.50
C SER A 446 -7.64 13.83 -8.65
N LEU A 447 -7.35 13.84 -7.33
CA LEU A 447 -7.84 12.79 -6.42
C LEU A 447 -9.37 12.84 -6.25
N ALA A 448 -9.94 14.05 -6.16
CA ALA A 448 -11.39 14.22 -6.09
C ALA A 448 -12.08 13.80 -7.39
N ASP A 449 -11.52 14.15 -8.55
CA ASP A 449 -12.03 13.75 -9.87
C ASP A 449 -11.95 12.22 -10.05
N TYR A 450 -10.86 11.59 -9.58
CA TYR A 450 -10.73 10.13 -9.59
C TYR A 450 -11.80 9.46 -8.73
N ALA A 451 -12.01 9.91 -7.50
CA ALA A 451 -13.03 9.37 -6.61
C ALA A 451 -14.47 9.62 -7.09
N ALA A 452 -14.70 10.69 -7.85
CA ALA A 452 -16.00 11.04 -8.41
C ALA A 452 -16.31 10.40 -9.77
N ASN A 453 -15.30 9.80 -10.44
CA ASN A 453 -15.42 9.31 -11.80
C ASN A 453 -16.39 8.14 -11.90
N GLN A 454 -17.46 8.31 -12.67
CA GLN A 454 -18.54 7.33 -12.78
C GLN A 454 -18.13 6.01 -13.48
N ASN A 455 -16.99 5.99 -14.19
CA ASN A 455 -16.48 4.77 -14.80
C ASN A 455 -15.82 3.83 -13.78
N PHE A 456 -15.34 4.37 -12.66
CA PHE A 456 -14.58 3.62 -11.64
C PHE A 456 -15.32 3.51 -10.31
N ARG A 457 -16.19 4.48 -10.02
CA ARG A 457 -16.90 4.55 -8.75
C ARG A 457 -17.79 3.32 -8.57
N TYR A 458 -17.62 2.63 -7.45
CA TYR A 458 -18.22 1.32 -7.14
C TYR A 458 -17.83 0.24 -8.15
N GLY A 459 -16.70 0.40 -8.82
CA GLY A 459 -16.14 -0.50 -9.81
C GLY A 459 -14.64 -0.70 -9.62
N HIS A 460 -13.93 -0.74 -10.74
CA HIS A 460 -12.50 -1.05 -10.80
C HIS A 460 -11.75 0.01 -11.57
N ALA A 461 -10.46 0.17 -11.24
CA ALA A 461 -9.54 1.02 -11.97
C ALA A 461 -8.17 0.36 -12.15
N THR A 462 -7.47 0.78 -13.20
CA THR A 462 -6.06 0.47 -13.45
C THR A 462 -5.19 1.70 -13.16
N THR A 463 -3.89 1.53 -13.16
CA THR A 463 -2.93 2.64 -13.06
C THR A 463 -3.11 3.64 -14.20
N GLU A 464 -3.37 3.15 -15.41
CA GLU A 464 -3.59 3.97 -16.60
C GLU A 464 -4.87 4.81 -16.48
N ASP A 465 -5.93 4.26 -15.88
CA ASP A 465 -7.16 5.00 -15.60
C ASP A 465 -6.89 6.18 -14.66
N PHE A 466 -6.11 5.98 -13.61
CA PHE A 466 -5.71 7.05 -12.69
C PHE A 466 -4.81 8.08 -13.38
N GLN A 467 -3.85 7.65 -14.20
CA GLN A 467 -3.01 8.53 -15.00
C GLN A 467 -3.85 9.43 -15.91
N VAL A 468 -4.79 8.87 -16.66
CA VAL A 468 -5.70 9.63 -17.56
C VAL A 468 -6.49 10.68 -16.79
N VAL A 469 -6.95 10.38 -15.58
CA VAL A 469 -7.62 11.39 -14.73
C VAL A 469 -6.66 12.52 -14.37
N CYS A 470 -5.45 12.19 -13.90
CA CYS A 470 -4.44 13.19 -13.54
C CYS A 470 -4.06 14.09 -14.73
N GLU A 471 -3.86 13.51 -15.91
CA GLU A 471 -3.57 14.25 -17.15
C GLU A 471 -4.73 15.13 -17.59
N THR A 472 -5.96 14.62 -17.50
CA THR A 472 -7.16 15.38 -17.82
C THR A 472 -7.34 16.58 -16.91
N THR A 473 -7.15 16.40 -15.61
CA THR A 473 -7.32 17.49 -14.62
C THR A 473 -6.17 18.48 -14.67
N SER A 474 -4.94 18.01 -14.84
CA SER A 474 -3.74 18.85 -14.86
C SER A 474 -3.48 19.53 -16.23
N GLN A 475 -4.01 18.99 -17.32
CA GLN A 475 -3.68 19.34 -18.70
C GLN A 475 -2.16 19.19 -18.99
N GLN A 476 -1.51 18.22 -18.34
CA GLN A 476 -0.09 17.91 -18.51
C GLN A 476 0.05 16.46 -18.96
N ASP A 477 1.06 16.17 -19.77
CA ASP A 477 1.51 14.83 -20.10
C ASP A 477 2.33 14.30 -18.92
N LEU A 478 1.89 13.17 -18.34
CA LEU A 478 2.51 12.52 -17.18
C LEU A 478 3.10 11.14 -17.52
N ASP A 479 3.16 10.77 -18.79
CA ASP A 479 3.75 9.49 -19.23
C ASP A 479 5.13 9.27 -18.61
N PHE A 480 6.00 10.32 -18.65
CA PHE A 480 7.34 10.26 -18.06
C PHE A 480 7.31 9.92 -16.57
N PHE A 481 6.30 10.43 -15.85
CA PHE A 481 6.20 10.25 -14.41
C PHE A 481 5.77 8.82 -14.06
N PHE A 482 4.68 8.34 -14.65
CA PHE A 482 4.18 7.00 -14.39
C PHE A 482 5.16 5.92 -14.87
N GLU A 483 5.77 6.07 -16.05
CA GLU A 483 6.77 5.15 -16.57
C GLU A 483 7.93 4.95 -15.57
N GLN A 484 8.50 6.04 -15.07
CA GLN A 484 9.70 5.95 -14.22
C GLN A 484 9.41 5.56 -12.77
N TRP A 485 8.21 5.82 -12.23
CA TRP A 485 7.92 5.60 -10.82
C TRP A 485 7.05 4.38 -10.54
N ILE A 486 6.25 3.95 -11.49
CA ILE A 486 5.35 2.79 -11.36
C ILE A 486 5.93 1.56 -12.04
N TYR A 487 6.43 1.71 -13.28
CA TYR A 487 6.85 0.59 -14.12
C TYR A 487 8.35 0.34 -14.12
N ASP A 488 9.15 1.27 -13.57
CA ASP A 488 10.59 1.12 -13.46
C ASP A 488 11.05 0.99 -11.99
N GLU A 489 12.28 0.51 -11.83
CA GLU A 489 12.85 0.21 -10.53
C GLU A 489 13.69 1.37 -9.98
N TYR A 490 13.89 1.36 -8.67
CA TYR A 490 14.81 2.25 -7.95
C TYR A 490 14.39 3.73 -7.93
N TYR A 491 15.35 4.63 -7.82
CA TYR A 491 15.19 6.06 -7.63
C TYR A 491 16.47 6.81 -8.03
N PRO A 492 16.43 8.15 -8.29
CA PRO A 492 17.60 8.94 -8.63
C PRO A 492 18.52 9.13 -7.44
N MET A 493 19.83 9.10 -7.75
CA MET A 493 20.91 9.43 -6.83
C MET A 493 21.57 10.72 -7.34
N TYR A 494 21.31 11.85 -6.66
CA TYR A 494 21.80 13.15 -7.12
C TYR A 494 23.17 13.49 -6.52
N GLY A 495 24.13 13.79 -7.41
CA GLY A 495 25.34 14.56 -7.08
C GLY A 495 25.12 16.01 -7.48
N TYR A 496 25.32 16.95 -6.56
CA TYR A 496 25.11 18.36 -6.87
C TYR A 496 26.22 19.26 -6.31
N ASN A 497 26.35 20.44 -6.91
CA ASN A 497 27.19 21.53 -6.42
C ASN A 497 26.70 22.87 -6.98
N TYR A 498 27.17 23.97 -6.42
CA TYR A 498 26.94 25.30 -6.96
C TYR A 498 28.17 26.18 -6.87
N SER A 499 28.24 27.22 -7.71
CA SER A 499 29.22 28.29 -7.64
C SER A 499 28.53 29.62 -7.92
N GLN A 500 28.95 30.69 -7.24
CA GLN A 500 28.42 32.03 -7.42
C GLN A 500 29.56 33.02 -7.70
N ASN A 501 29.39 33.82 -8.76
CA ASN A 501 30.15 35.04 -8.95
C ASN A 501 29.51 36.16 -8.14
N THR A 502 30.09 36.51 -6.99
CA THR A 502 29.52 37.50 -6.06
C THR A 502 29.46 38.92 -6.61
N SER A 503 30.22 39.23 -7.68
CA SER A 503 30.19 40.55 -8.33
C SER A 503 29.05 40.71 -9.30
N THR A 504 28.64 39.63 -9.99
CA THR A 504 27.58 39.63 -11.01
C THR A 504 26.28 39.00 -10.53
N GLY A 505 26.34 38.21 -9.44
CA GLY A 505 25.21 37.39 -8.96
C GLY A 505 25.03 36.12 -9.79
N GLU A 506 25.82 35.89 -10.82
CA GLU A 506 25.70 34.68 -11.64
C GLU A 506 26.00 33.44 -10.78
N THR A 507 25.04 32.54 -10.77
CA THR A 507 25.11 31.31 -9.96
C THR A 507 24.85 30.11 -10.86
N ASN A 508 25.86 29.22 -10.91
CA ASN A 508 25.82 27.99 -11.67
C ASN A 508 25.55 26.82 -10.72
N ILE A 509 24.50 26.04 -10.97
CA ILE A 509 24.13 24.85 -10.23
C ILE A 509 24.38 23.64 -11.14
N TYR A 510 25.23 22.75 -10.66
CA TYR A 510 25.53 21.49 -11.31
C TYR A 510 24.75 20.36 -10.65
N ILE A 511 24.06 19.54 -11.46
CA ILE A 511 23.32 18.35 -11.01
C ILE A 511 23.71 17.18 -11.92
N ARG A 512 24.07 16.06 -11.29
CA ARG A 512 24.34 14.79 -11.99
C ARG A 512 23.56 13.67 -11.32
N GLN A 513 22.91 12.85 -12.13
CA GLN A 513 22.26 11.62 -11.69
C GLN A 513 23.29 10.48 -11.73
N LEU A 514 23.61 9.94 -10.54
CA LEU A 514 24.70 8.98 -10.33
C LEU A 514 24.25 7.52 -10.48
N GLN A 515 22.96 7.21 -10.43
CA GLN A 515 22.43 5.84 -10.49
C GLN A 515 22.74 5.12 -11.82
N ALA A 516 22.93 5.86 -12.91
CA ALA A 516 23.37 5.32 -14.20
C ALA A 516 24.72 4.60 -14.10
N ASP A 517 25.60 5.06 -13.21
CA ASP A 517 26.90 4.44 -12.95
C ASP A 517 26.77 3.02 -12.36
N PHE A 518 25.58 2.64 -11.91
CA PHE A 518 25.24 1.34 -11.33
C PHE A 518 24.34 0.48 -12.24
N GLY A 519 24.20 0.85 -13.53
CA GLY A 519 23.41 0.12 -14.52
C GLY A 519 21.90 0.25 -14.33
N ARG A 520 21.44 1.28 -13.59
CA ARG A 520 20.03 1.60 -13.38
C ARG A 520 19.55 2.60 -14.43
N ARG A 521 18.22 2.90 -14.45
CA ARG A 521 17.66 3.96 -15.31
C ARG A 521 18.54 5.20 -15.30
N PRO A 522 19.02 5.67 -16.48
CA PRO A 522 20.02 6.72 -16.52
C PRO A 522 19.50 8.09 -16.07
N VAL A 523 18.21 8.36 -16.33
CA VAL A 523 17.59 9.66 -16.05
C VAL A 523 16.19 9.47 -15.48
N PHE A 524 15.97 10.09 -14.31
CA PHE A 524 14.65 10.39 -13.78
C PHE A 524 14.35 11.85 -14.03
N THR A 525 13.23 12.15 -14.68
CA THR A 525 12.80 13.52 -14.97
C THR A 525 11.97 14.05 -13.81
N MET A 526 12.47 15.04 -13.05
CA MET A 526 11.75 15.60 -11.90
C MET A 526 12.00 17.11 -11.76
N PRO A 527 11.00 17.86 -11.25
CA PRO A 527 11.22 19.21 -10.76
C PRO A 527 11.95 19.15 -9.41
N ILE A 528 13.06 19.85 -9.31
CA ILE A 528 13.89 19.89 -8.09
C ILE A 528 13.81 21.27 -7.49
N GLU A 529 13.41 21.38 -6.23
CA GLU A 529 13.46 22.62 -5.47
C GLU A 529 14.89 22.85 -4.96
N LEU A 530 15.38 24.07 -5.18
CA LEU A 530 16.69 24.54 -4.75
C LEU A 530 16.51 25.76 -3.86
N LYS A 531 16.86 25.64 -2.57
CA LYS A 531 16.73 26.74 -1.62
C LYS A 531 18.08 27.37 -1.35
N PHE A 532 18.15 28.68 -1.52
CA PHE A 532 19.33 29.51 -1.29
C PHE A 532 19.12 30.41 -0.07
N LEU A 533 19.98 30.28 0.91
CA LEU A 533 20.05 31.17 2.09
C LEU A 533 21.04 32.29 1.81
N PHE A 534 20.75 33.53 2.19
CA PHE A 534 21.60 34.67 1.90
C PHE A 534 22.36 35.20 3.12
N GLN A 535 23.54 35.80 2.91
CA GLN A 535 24.36 36.34 3.99
C GLN A 535 23.71 37.48 4.75
N ASP A 536 22.93 38.30 4.07
CA ASP A 536 22.18 39.42 4.66
C ASP A 536 20.79 39.04 5.20
N GLY A 537 20.53 37.74 5.26
CA GLY A 537 19.28 37.16 5.71
C GLY A 537 18.26 36.98 4.59
N GLY A 538 17.24 36.17 4.90
CA GLY A 538 16.23 35.73 3.97
C GLY A 538 16.71 34.56 3.11
N ASP A 539 15.79 34.03 2.32
CA ASP A 539 16.01 32.90 1.42
C ASP A 539 15.19 33.05 0.13
N THR A 540 15.46 32.18 -0.82
CA THR A 540 14.64 31.99 -2.02
C THR A 540 14.64 30.52 -2.41
N VAL A 541 13.50 30.06 -2.94
CA VAL A 541 13.35 28.70 -3.51
C VAL A 541 13.11 28.82 -5.01
N ILE A 542 13.86 28.08 -5.80
CA ILE A 542 13.75 28.03 -7.26
C ILE A 542 13.60 26.58 -7.66
N THR A 543 12.62 26.29 -8.51
CA THR A 543 12.40 24.95 -9.05
C THR A 543 13.05 24.85 -10.44
N VAL A 544 13.88 23.81 -10.63
CA VAL A 544 14.50 23.48 -11.92
C VAL A 544 14.06 22.10 -12.38
N TRP A 545 13.85 21.92 -13.67
CA TRP A 545 13.54 20.60 -14.24
C TRP A 545 14.81 19.87 -14.61
N ASN A 546 15.15 18.83 -13.87
CA ASN A 546 16.24 17.94 -14.21
C ASN A 546 15.72 16.78 -15.06
N ASN A 547 16.12 16.76 -16.33
CA ASN A 547 15.75 15.75 -17.34
C ASN A 547 16.96 15.23 -18.11
N GLN A 548 18.16 15.42 -17.57
CA GLN A 548 19.41 14.93 -18.15
C GLN A 548 20.26 14.30 -17.06
N GLN A 549 21.09 13.33 -17.45
CA GLN A 549 22.01 12.68 -16.52
C GLN A 549 22.99 13.68 -15.88
N THR A 550 23.47 14.65 -16.67
CA THR A 550 24.30 15.77 -16.19
C THR A 550 23.73 17.06 -16.74
N GLN A 551 23.41 18.01 -15.89
CA GLN A 551 22.79 19.26 -16.27
C GLN A 551 23.32 20.42 -15.43
N THR A 552 23.55 21.57 -16.06
CA THR A 552 23.93 22.81 -15.38
C THR A 552 22.86 23.85 -15.59
N PHE A 553 22.44 24.50 -14.50
CA PHE A 553 21.50 25.62 -14.53
C PHE A 553 22.23 26.90 -14.16
N THR A 554 22.08 27.95 -14.95
CA THR A 554 22.63 29.27 -14.67
C THR A 554 21.51 30.20 -14.25
N LEU A 555 21.63 30.79 -13.07
CA LEU A 555 20.67 31.72 -12.47
C LEU A 555 21.38 33.04 -12.14
N THR A 556 20.63 34.13 -12.01
CA THR A 556 21.16 35.38 -11.44
C THR A 556 20.50 35.61 -10.08
N LEU A 557 21.27 35.53 -9.01
CA LEU A 557 20.83 35.79 -7.65
C LEU A 557 21.46 37.08 -7.15
N PRO A 558 20.64 38.06 -6.72
CA PRO A 558 21.14 39.43 -6.42
C PRO A 558 21.94 39.51 -5.12
N LYS A 559 21.88 38.48 -4.28
CA LYS A 559 22.47 38.40 -2.95
C LYS A 559 23.53 37.31 -2.86
N VAL A 560 24.50 37.49 -1.96
CA VAL A 560 25.53 36.48 -1.72
C VAL A 560 24.96 35.30 -0.94
N ILE A 561 25.17 34.11 -1.46
CA ILE A 561 24.69 32.86 -0.88
C ILE A 561 25.52 32.51 0.35
N SER A 562 24.87 32.20 1.47
CA SER A 562 25.46 31.68 2.70
C SER A 562 25.18 30.19 2.93
N GLY A 563 24.12 29.65 2.32
CA GLY A 563 23.74 28.23 2.41
C GLY A 563 22.89 27.78 1.24
N PHE A 564 22.86 26.47 1.02
CA PHE A 564 22.14 25.82 -0.08
C PHE A 564 21.50 24.51 0.41
N GLU A 565 20.21 24.35 0.14
CA GLU A 565 19.47 23.11 0.42
C GLU A 565 18.92 22.55 -0.89
N PHE A 566 19.18 21.26 -1.13
CA PHE A 566 18.70 20.51 -2.28
C PHE A 566 17.42 19.78 -1.87
N ASP A 567 16.33 19.97 -2.60
CA ASP A 567 15.00 19.41 -2.32
C ASP A 567 14.57 19.60 -0.84
N PRO A 568 14.42 20.85 -0.36
CA PRO A 568 14.19 21.17 1.05
C PRO A 568 12.86 20.61 1.57
N ASN A 569 11.88 20.45 0.70
CA ASN A 569 10.58 19.86 1.03
C ASN A 569 10.55 18.33 0.86
N ARG A 570 11.65 17.75 0.35
CA ARG A 570 11.83 16.30 0.19
C ARG A 570 10.76 15.66 -0.70
N TRP A 571 10.38 16.39 -1.75
CA TRP A 571 9.39 15.93 -2.71
C TRP A 571 9.81 14.66 -3.47
N ILE A 572 11.12 14.38 -3.58
CA ILE A 572 11.61 13.31 -4.45
C ILE A 572 12.12 12.14 -3.61
N LEU A 573 11.65 10.94 -3.95
CA LEU A 573 12.30 9.71 -3.48
C LEU A 573 13.70 9.63 -4.06
N SER A 574 14.68 10.10 -3.33
CA SER A 574 16.06 10.21 -3.83
C SER A 574 17.07 10.10 -2.72
N THR A 575 18.34 9.94 -3.11
CA THR A 575 19.49 10.30 -2.29
C THR A 575 20.25 11.44 -2.94
N SER A 576 20.85 12.32 -2.14
CA SER A 576 21.61 13.44 -2.66
C SER A 576 22.89 13.66 -1.88
N GLN A 577 23.96 14.11 -2.57
CA GLN A 577 25.25 14.43 -1.97
C GLN A 577 25.94 15.56 -2.71
N VAL A 578 26.73 16.34 -1.98
CA VAL A 578 27.60 17.35 -2.60
C VAL A 578 28.74 16.65 -3.33
N VAL A 579 28.92 16.98 -4.60
CA VAL A 579 30.04 16.47 -5.41
C VAL A 579 30.99 17.61 -5.79
N ALA A 580 32.25 17.32 -5.94
CA ALA A 580 33.18 18.31 -6.46
C ALA A 580 32.81 18.65 -7.91
N VAL A 581 32.57 19.93 -8.23
CA VAL A 581 32.54 20.40 -9.62
C VAL A 581 34.02 20.50 -10.05
N GLY A 582 34.58 19.33 -10.35
CA GLY A 582 35.80 19.32 -11.14
C GLY A 582 35.39 19.47 -12.60
N ARG A 583 36.01 20.37 -13.33
CA ARG A 583 36.28 20.13 -14.75
C ARG A 583 36.49 18.62 -14.87
N GLU A 584 35.97 17.96 -15.91
CA GLU A 584 36.55 16.66 -16.30
C GLU A 584 38.04 16.81 -16.21
N SER A 585 38.57 16.49 -15.05
CA SER A 585 39.97 16.54 -14.82
C SER A 585 40.44 15.26 -15.50
N SER A 586 40.90 15.44 -16.72
CA SER A 586 41.80 14.53 -17.41
C SER A 586 43.12 14.31 -16.65
N THR A 587 43.11 14.56 -15.34
CA THR A 587 44.26 14.15 -14.49
C THR A 587 44.05 12.66 -14.23
N LEU A 588 44.78 11.88 -15.00
CA LEU A 588 45.00 10.46 -14.75
C LEU A 588 45.30 10.25 -13.26
N PRO A 589 44.75 9.20 -12.64
CA PRO A 589 45.02 8.90 -11.24
C PRO A 589 46.56 8.91 -10.97
N ALA A 590 46.99 9.61 -9.94
CA ALA A 590 48.41 9.71 -9.60
C ALA A 590 48.94 8.42 -8.95
N ARG A 591 48.07 7.48 -8.56
CA ARG A 591 48.40 6.20 -7.92
C ARG A 591 47.32 5.17 -8.16
N PHE A 592 47.72 3.91 -8.10
CA PHE A 592 46.75 2.80 -8.03
C PHE A 592 46.00 2.83 -6.72
N SER A 593 44.68 2.56 -6.73
CA SER A 593 43.87 2.30 -5.54
C SER A 593 42.67 1.44 -5.82
N LEU A 594 42.26 0.68 -4.81
CA LEU A 594 40.98 -0.01 -4.72
C LEU A 594 40.15 0.63 -3.61
N GLU A 595 39.06 1.27 -3.97
CA GLU A 595 38.13 1.85 -2.99
C GLU A 595 37.26 0.76 -2.33
N GLN A 596 36.64 1.09 -1.20
CA GLN A 596 35.70 0.14 -0.56
C GLN A 596 34.52 -0.07 -1.48
N ASN A 597 34.10 -1.34 -1.63
CA ASN A 597 32.89 -1.66 -2.42
C ASN A 597 31.63 -1.00 -1.82
N TYR A 598 30.73 -0.64 -2.69
CA TYR A 598 29.43 -0.10 -2.30
C TYR A 598 28.29 -0.74 -3.12
N PRO A 599 27.21 -1.17 -2.46
CA PRO A 599 26.99 -1.24 -1.00
C PRO A 599 27.91 -2.25 -0.31
N ASN A 600 28.14 -2.06 1.02
CA ASN A 600 28.82 -3.02 1.88
C ASN A 600 28.36 -2.83 3.34
N PRO A 601 27.59 -3.76 3.96
CA PRO A 601 27.17 -5.05 3.40
C PRO A 601 26.28 -4.93 2.15
N PHE A 602 26.18 -6.01 1.35
CA PHE A 602 25.36 -6.01 0.14
C PHE A 602 24.59 -7.34 -0.02
N ASN A 603 23.50 -7.26 -0.80
CA ASN A 603 22.73 -8.40 -1.25
C ASN A 603 22.71 -8.42 -2.79
N GLY A 604 23.24 -9.49 -3.39
CA GLY A 604 23.28 -9.70 -4.84
C GLY A 604 24.48 -9.02 -5.52
N VAL A 605 24.45 -7.71 -5.73
CA VAL A 605 25.49 -6.98 -6.49
C VAL A 605 26.14 -5.89 -5.66
N SER A 606 27.47 -5.75 -5.78
CA SER A 606 28.26 -4.63 -5.24
C SER A 606 29.30 -4.17 -6.25
N ASN A 607 29.71 -2.90 -6.20
CA ASN A 607 30.62 -2.29 -7.15
C ASN A 607 31.94 -1.90 -6.48
N PHE A 608 33.05 -2.14 -7.16
CA PHE A 608 34.40 -1.69 -6.77
C PHE A 608 34.84 -0.55 -7.67
N GLU A 609 35.42 0.52 -7.12
CA GLU A 609 36.11 1.55 -7.88
C GLU A 609 37.59 1.31 -7.84
N LEU A 610 38.18 1.19 -9.02
CA LEU A 610 39.61 1.03 -9.23
C LEU A 610 40.19 2.30 -9.84
N ARG A 611 41.32 2.75 -9.33
CA ARG A 611 42.13 3.85 -9.93
C ARG A 611 43.39 3.27 -10.48
N ILE A 612 43.63 3.51 -11.78
CA ILE A 612 44.80 3.01 -12.54
C ILE A 612 45.64 4.19 -12.93
N ALA A 613 46.87 4.25 -12.40
CA ALA A 613 47.79 5.38 -12.58
C ALA A 613 48.52 5.34 -13.92
N GLU A 614 48.86 4.16 -14.39
CA GLU A 614 49.59 3.91 -15.64
C GLU A 614 49.07 2.64 -16.32
N ALA A 615 49.27 2.49 -17.63
CA ALA A 615 48.85 1.30 -18.37
C ALA A 615 49.51 0.06 -17.76
N SER A 616 48.69 -0.85 -17.24
CA SER A 616 49.15 -2.01 -16.50
C SER A 616 48.26 -3.21 -16.74
N HIS A 617 48.80 -4.41 -16.67
CA HIS A 617 48.03 -5.61 -16.53
C HIS A 617 47.46 -5.63 -15.12
N ILE A 618 46.10 -5.62 -15.02
CA ILE A 618 45.42 -5.61 -13.74
C ILE A 618 44.70 -6.92 -13.51
N LYS A 619 44.62 -7.31 -12.24
CA LYS A 619 43.83 -8.46 -11.81
C LYS A 619 42.97 -8.08 -10.60
N VAL A 620 41.70 -8.43 -10.66
CA VAL A 620 40.73 -8.24 -9.56
C VAL A 620 40.07 -9.58 -9.23
N LEU A 621 40.37 -10.08 -8.05
CA LEU A 621 39.97 -11.40 -7.59
C LEU A 621 39.12 -11.30 -6.32
N ILE A 622 38.15 -12.19 -6.19
CA ILE A 622 37.37 -12.35 -4.95
C ILE A 622 37.76 -13.67 -4.29
N PHE A 623 38.03 -13.61 -3.00
CA PHE A 623 38.37 -14.77 -2.18
C PHE A 623 37.35 -14.97 -1.04
N ASP A 624 37.14 -16.21 -0.64
CA ASP A 624 36.44 -16.55 0.59
C ASP A 624 37.36 -16.38 1.84
N ILE A 625 36.81 -16.62 3.04
CA ILE A 625 37.58 -16.51 4.29
C ILE A 625 38.69 -17.54 4.42
N LEU A 626 38.69 -18.59 3.63
CA LEU A 626 39.70 -19.64 3.59
C LEU A 626 40.81 -19.34 2.57
N GLY A 627 40.68 -18.24 1.79
CA GLY A 627 41.60 -17.85 0.76
C GLY A 627 41.37 -18.57 -0.59
N ASN A 628 40.25 -19.27 -0.76
CA ASN A 628 39.92 -19.85 -2.05
C ASN A 628 39.39 -18.75 -2.99
N GLU A 629 39.82 -18.75 -4.23
CA GLU A 629 39.29 -17.85 -5.24
C GLU A 629 37.85 -18.27 -5.60
N VAL A 630 36.91 -17.32 -5.49
CA VAL A 630 35.50 -17.52 -5.81
C VAL A 630 35.07 -16.80 -7.08
N ALA A 631 35.81 -15.78 -7.50
CA ALA A 631 35.57 -15.09 -8.78
C ALA A 631 36.81 -14.32 -9.24
N THR A 632 37.04 -14.33 -10.56
CA THR A 632 37.93 -13.39 -11.26
C THR A 632 37.05 -12.34 -11.93
N LEU A 633 37.13 -11.08 -11.47
CA LEU A 633 36.33 -9.97 -12.00
C LEU A 633 37.01 -9.29 -13.19
N VAL A 634 38.36 -9.16 -13.15
CA VAL A 634 39.14 -8.57 -14.20
C VAL A 634 40.52 -9.28 -14.25
N ASP A 635 41.02 -9.57 -15.46
CA ASP A 635 42.37 -10.07 -15.72
C ASP A 635 42.81 -9.62 -17.12
N GLU A 636 43.19 -8.35 -17.29
CA GLU A 636 43.52 -7.76 -18.58
C GLU A 636 44.37 -6.48 -18.44
N VAL A 637 44.90 -6.00 -19.55
CA VAL A 637 45.61 -4.70 -19.60
C VAL A 637 44.59 -3.57 -19.68
N ARG A 638 44.69 -2.62 -18.73
CA ARG A 638 43.87 -1.39 -18.69
C ARG A 638 44.76 -0.15 -18.81
N GLN A 639 44.18 0.86 -19.50
CA GLN A 639 44.80 2.20 -19.60
C GLN A 639 44.62 2.99 -18.29
N PRO A 640 45.40 4.07 -18.05
CA PRO A 640 45.19 4.95 -16.90
C PRO A 640 43.75 5.48 -16.88
N GLY A 641 43.10 5.46 -15.70
CA GLY A 641 41.72 5.89 -15.55
C GLY A 641 41.06 5.40 -14.27
N VAL A 642 39.80 5.76 -14.08
CA VAL A 642 38.95 5.26 -13.00
C VAL A 642 37.95 4.26 -13.58
N TYR A 643 37.88 3.05 -13.02
CA TYR A 643 37.07 1.96 -13.51
C TYR A 643 36.15 1.47 -12.39
N ARG A 644 34.91 1.14 -12.73
CA ARG A 644 33.97 0.50 -11.83
C ARG A 644 33.71 -0.93 -12.28
N ILE A 645 33.89 -1.86 -11.36
CA ILE A 645 33.81 -3.30 -11.61
C ILE A 645 32.66 -3.86 -10.74
N PRO A 646 31.55 -4.33 -11.32
CA PRO A 646 30.50 -4.97 -10.56
C PRO A 646 30.89 -6.40 -10.19
N TRP A 647 30.50 -6.83 -9.00
CA TRP A 647 30.50 -8.20 -8.58
C TRP A 647 29.07 -8.65 -8.27
N ASN A 648 28.57 -9.57 -9.07
CA ASN A 648 27.34 -10.29 -8.78
C ASN A 648 27.69 -11.55 -7.97
N SER A 649 27.24 -11.61 -6.73
CA SER A 649 27.57 -12.74 -5.82
C SER A 649 26.95 -14.08 -6.26
N GLY A 650 26.01 -14.08 -7.21
CA GLY A 650 25.38 -15.30 -7.72
C GLY A 650 24.83 -16.20 -6.60
N ALA A 651 25.30 -17.45 -6.53
CA ALA A 651 24.90 -18.41 -5.50
C ALA A 651 25.82 -18.44 -4.26
N ASN A 652 26.79 -17.52 -4.15
CA ASN A 652 27.70 -17.51 -3.00
C ASN A 652 26.95 -17.28 -1.68
N PRO A 653 27.27 -18.00 -0.58
CA PRO A 653 26.57 -17.87 0.69
C PRO A 653 26.86 -16.55 1.37
N SER A 654 25.96 -16.12 2.31
CA SER A 654 26.23 -14.99 3.19
C SER A 654 27.53 -15.21 3.97
N GLY A 655 28.36 -14.17 4.07
CA GLY A 655 29.67 -14.27 4.71
C GLY A 655 30.62 -13.13 4.39
N ILE A 656 31.84 -13.26 4.89
CA ILE A 656 32.91 -12.33 4.62
C ILE A 656 33.73 -12.83 3.43
N TYR A 657 34.00 -11.92 2.49
CA TYR A 657 34.86 -12.12 1.32
C TYR A 657 35.96 -11.04 1.28
N PHE A 658 36.93 -11.24 0.43
CA PHE A 658 38.01 -10.30 0.20
C PHE A 658 38.18 -10.02 -1.30
N CYS A 659 38.17 -8.75 -1.68
CA CYS A 659 38.52 -8.33 -3.03
C CYS A 659 39.96 -7.91 -3.05
N GLN A 660 40.78 -8.56 -3.88
CA GLN A 660 42.17 -8.19 -4.12
C GLN A 660 42.34 -7.55 -5.50
N PHE A 661 42.87 -6.37 -5.55
CA PHE A 661 43.32 -5.69 -6.76
C PHE A 661 44.82 -5.71 -6.84
N SER A 662 45.38 -6.15 -7.96
CA SER A 662 46.81 -6.11 -8.24
C SER A 662 47.09 -5.47 -9.61
N ALA A 663 48.20 -4.69 -9.69
CA ALA A 663 48.67 -4.05 -10.89
C ALA A 663 50.22 -3.96 -10.80
N GLY A 664 50.94 -4.79 -11.55
CA GLY A 664 52.39 -4.92 -11.41
C GLY A 664 52.77 -5.29 -9.96
N VAL A 665 53.58 -4.43 -9.32
CA VAL A 665 54.01 -4.61 -7.92
C VAL A 665 53.00 -4.11 -6.90
N PHE A 666 51.95 -3.39 -7.34
CA PHE A 666 50.89 -2.90 -6.47
C PHE A 666 49.89 -4.00 -6.12
N SER A 667 49.53 -4.10 -4.85
CA SER A 667 48.43 -4.96 -4.41
C SER A 667 47.67 -4.30 -3.25
N GLN A 668 46.35 -4.35 -3.31
CA GLN A 668 45.47 -3.85 -2.25
C GLN A 668 44.25 -4.77 -2.07
N THR A 669 43.87 -5.01 -0.82
CA THR A 669 42.74 -5.88 -0.49
C THR A 669 41.69 -5.13 0.30
N ARG A 670 40.39 -5.38 0.00
CA ARG A 670 39.25 -4.86 0.74
C ARG A 670 38.36 -6.01 1.25
N LYS A 671 37.85 -5.84 2.47
CA LYS A 671 36.91 -6.76 3.10
C LYS A 671 35.50 -6.45 2.63
N ILE A 672 34.74 -7.48 2.30
CA ILE A 672 33.38 -7.39 1.76
C ILE A 672 32.45 -8.23 2.66
N ALA A 673 31.25 -7.73 2.94
CA ALA A 673 30.22 -8.47 3.66
C ALA A 673 29.02 -8.73 2.71
N LEU A 674 28.76 -10.00 2.42
CA LEU A 674 27.58 -10.45 1.69
C LEU A 674 26.53 -10.90 2.69
N VAL A 675 25.31 -10.36 2.58
CA VAL A 675 24.15 -10.69 3.42
C VAL A 675 22.99 -11.01 2.48
N ARG A 676 22.43 -12.20 2.61
CA ARG A 676 21.25 -12.67 1.85
C ARG A 676 20.05 -12.72 2.76
#